data_a75b85b7423d93198bcb4df691f56fd2
#
_entry.id   a75b85b7423d93198bcb4df691f56fd2
#
_cell.length_a   1.000
_cell.length_b   1.000
_cell.length_c   1.000
_cell.angle_alpha   90.00
_cell.angle_beta   90.00
_cell.angle_gamma   90.00
#
_symmetry.space_group_name_H-M   'P 1'
#
loop_
_entity.id
_entity.type
_entity.pdbx_description
1 polymer ?
#
loop_
_entity_poly.entity_id
_entity_poly.type
_entity_poly.pdbx_seq_one_letter_code
_entity_poly.pdbx_strand_id
1 'polypeptide(L)'
;MEYSIIANSGIQLFTFPLEIDLKQNFKRWFHEWYDKEEGIHKLDLVECVHTDDGDTFYYNKKELIDKGYLTAFETRHQVNPDEVREDGLVHPLAANAEGDDYLLDEIFSMSFDDSQNKLSFYENKWIPIPYFRRRVPALQFDFGAFNWARVKFVPKDEKDGKRYYHVLLALDTRTNYQASTLQETPVFPDNFQNELTFQLCSDEMLLMDYCSEGTEECSYVNEYLRRLVHPEARSVSKIKGEKHKMSYIATYFLLMNYLSLKDLMPVLKLYKDESVVVKDVDMFIDIGNSRTTALLVEDPQNGDFTKVPLLSLTDLTDSITEKTDGPQVRRNTEPFDMRLVFRKADFGNFGPRDSHQFVYPSLVRLGKEAENLIHVASEEQSSQNLYTYSSPKRYLWDKESVKEEWQFLVLDGEEKSHILELKGITNQLKSNGTVDKEGYGGSKHTYSRCSLMTFAFLEIFSQARMQINSEDYRKFHGDANTPRRIKRVVVTCPTTMSECERKSLVRCAKDAVTLLTNFEKKSMTDLLPSKKFDIEIVPAYPNDGRGVWYYDEATCSQMVYLYGEIAHKFKGRLADFFELYGKKDERGSYTFTLGSLDIGAGTSDLMINEYSKGDQNESTVCPKPLYYDSYYYAGDDMLQELIREIFLTDKDSALVARLEQTAEGIQKIKDFFGHNYNGQSISQRILRKNFNIQVLIPLACYYLELLKNQNHDCVVHFDDVFKDSLPNHLVMSGFYDFFGFEFNELEWHYSCENVYRIVAKSFDSLVKKISAIMYTYHCDIIVLSGRPATLPPLRDLFIKYYAVAPNRLVQLSSYYIGDWYPFGNNTGYIRNPKTVVAVGAMIGFYSSDLIQFSNFRLDKQALSNLKSTINYVETPESMLLNTHYCLTPTTNRGEITVY
;
A
#
# COMPACT_ATOMS: atom_id res chain seq x y z
N MET A 1 15.33 20.32 -12.44
CA MET A 1 14.09 19.51 -12.31
C MET A 1 13.14 20.23 -11.36
N GLU A 2 11.83 20.13 -11.59
CA GLU A 2 10.82 20.77 -10.74
C GLU A 2 9.71 19.76 -10.45
N TYR A 3 9.29 19.65 -9.18
CA TYR A 3 8.19 18.79 -8.76
C TYR A 3 7.11 19.59 -8.07
N SER A 4 5.86 19.25 -8.37
CA SER A 4 4.66 19.85 -7.80
C SER A 4 4.13 18.96 -6.68
N ILE A 5 3.96 19.53 -5.49
CA ILE A 5 3.42 18.86 -4.30
C ILE A 5 2.20 19.59 -3.77
N ILE A 6 1.31 18.83 -3.14
CA ILE A 6 0.10 19.37 -2.49
C ILE A 6 0.26 19.28 -0.98
N ALA A 7 -0.03 20.37 -0.29
CA ALA A 7 -0.07 20.38 1.17
C ALA A 7 -1.11 19.38 1.72
N ASN A 8 -0.78 18.73 2.83
CA ASN A 8 -1.65 17.75 3.49
C ASN A 8 -2.05 16.54 2.64
N SER A 9 -1.18 16.12 1.72
CA SER A 9 -1.40 14.97 0.84
C SER A 9 -0.76 13.66 1.35
N GLY A 10 -0.25 13.65 2.57
CA GLY A 10 0.52 12.55 3.12
C GLY A 10 2.00 12.62 2.72
N ILE A 11 2.71 11.51 2.84
CA ILE A 11 4.10 11.43 2.42
C ILE A 11 4.15 11.26 0.90
N GLN A 12 4.84 12.18 0.21
CA GLN A 12 5.06 12.12 -1.23
C GLN A 12 6.48 11.65 -1.53
N LEU A 13 6.62 10.76 -2.51
CA LEU A 13 7.87 10.17 -2.93
C LEU A 13 8.20 10.57 -4.36
N PHE A 14 9.45 10.97 -4.57
CA PHE A 14 10.00 11.26 -5.89
C PHE A 14 11.31 10.51 -6.06
N THR A 15 11.65 10.15 -7.29
CA THR A 15 12.93 9.53 -7.61
C THR A 15 13.49 10.09 -8.91
N PHE A 16 14.80 10.20 -8.96
CA PHE A 16 15.54 10.70 -10.12
C PHE A 16 16.97 10.16 -10.12
N PRO A 17 17.64 10.11 -11.28
CA PRO A 17 19.06 9.77 -11.36
C PRO A 17 19.93 10.95 -10.91
N LEU A 18 21.04 10.65 -10.24
CA LEU A 18 22.04 11.62 -9.81
C LEU A 18 23.42 11.12 -10.19
N GLU A 19 24.26 12.05 -10.71
CA GLU A 19 25.67 11.84 -10.96
C GLU A 19 26.48 12.76 -10.05
N ILE A 20 27.45 12.20 -9.32
CA ILE A 20 28.42 12.95 -8.53
C ILE A 20 29.81 12.71 -9.12
N ASP A 21 30.48 13.80 -9.53
CA ASP A 21 31.86 13.76 -9.99
C ASP A 21 32.82 13.85 -8.79
N LEU A 22 33.44 12.72 -8.47
CA LEU A 22 34.35 12.60 -7.34
C LEU A 22 35.74 13.24 -7.62
N LYS A 23 36.08 13.53 -8.89
CA LYS A 23 37.35 14.13 -9.26
C LYS A 23 37.35 15.65 -9.19
N GLN A 24 36.20 16.27 -8.93
CA GLN A 24 36.16 17.71 -8.74
C GLN A 24 36.86 18.09 -7.44
N ASN A 25 37.73 19.10 -7.56
CA ASN A 25 38.38 19.69 -6.39
C ASN A 25 37.38 20.52 -5.57
N PHE A 26 36.38 19.82 -4.98
CA PHE A 26 35.37 20.42 -4.13
C PHE A 26 35.75 20.17 -2.69
N LYS A 27 36.22 21.24 -2.02
CA LYS A 27 36.81 21.19 -0.69
C LYS A 27 36.22 22.27 0.18
N ARG A 28 36.02 21.98 1.46
CA ARG A 28 35.66 22.97 2.48
C ARG A 28 36.52 22.76 3.71
N TRP A 29 36.70 23.84 4.46
CA TRP A 29 37.49 23.89 5.67
C TRP A 29 36.60 24.06 6.88
N PHE A 30 36.98 23.43 7.97
CA PHE A 30 36.18 23.36 9.22
C PHE A 30 37.08 23.58 10.40
N HIS A 31 36.55 24.22 11.46
CA HIS A 31 37.13 24.33 12.77
C HIS A 31 36.28 23.56 13.76
N GLU A 32 36.88 22.51 14.37
CA GLU A 32 36.24 21.70 15.40
C GLU A 32 36.85 22.05 16.76
N TRP A 33 36.03 22.53 17.68
CA TRP A 33 36.46 22.92 19.00
C TRP A 33 35.53 22.48 20.10
N TYR A 34 36.02 22.44 21.34
CA TYR A 34 35.24 22.05 22.51
C TYR A 34 34.86 23.28 23.31
N ASP A 35 33.57 23.59 23.36
CA ASP A 35 33.06 24.64 24.21
C ASP A 35 33.03 24.19 25.66
N LYS A 36 33.86 24.83 26.47
CA LYS A 36 34.01 24.47 27.90
C LYS A 36 32.85 24.99 28.75
N GLU A 37 32.17 26.04 28.33
CA GLU A 37 31.03 26.61 29.02
C GLU A 37 29.78 25.75 28.81
N GLU A 38 29.51 25.36 27.59
CA GLU A 38 28.37 24.54 27.24
C GLU A 38 28.66 23.01 27.37
N GLY A 39 29.93 22.62 27.44
CA GLY A 39 30.32 21.23 27.55
C GLY A 39 30.10 20.38 26.27
N ILE A 40 30.04 21.00 25.11
CA ILE A 40 29.76 20.37 23.83
C ILE A 40 30.86 20.60 22.79
N HIS A 41 30.97 19.72 21.82
CA HIS A 41 31.79 19.93 20.63
C HIS A 41 31.02 20.77 19.63
N LYS A 42 31.67 21.78 19.05
CA LYS A 42 31.17 22.67 18.01
C LYS A 42 31.98 22.50 16.73
N LEU A 43 31.33 22.76 15.61
CA LEU A 43 31.94 22.72 14.29
C LEU A 43 31.52 23.98 13.53
N ASP A 44 32.51 24.78 13.14
CA ASP A 44 32.30 26.00 12.37
C ASP A 44 32.88 25.85 10.96
N LEU A 45 32.24 26.52 9.99
CA LEU A 45 32.79 26.65 8.63
C LEU A 45 33.77 27.80 8.59
N VAL A 46 34.97 27.54 8.06
CA VAL A 46 36.03 28.51 7.95
C VAL A 46 36.40 28.74 6.48
N GLU A 47 36.83 29.95 6.20
CA GLU A 47 37.47 30.33 4.94
C GLU A 47 38.97 30.14 5.06
N CYS A 48 39.60 29.54 4.05
CA CYS A 48 41.06 29.42 3.95
C CYS A 48 41.58 30.34 2.87
N VAL A 49 42.41 31.27 3.23
CA VAL A 49 43.00 32.26 2.34
C VAL A 49 44.51 32.13 2.35
N HIS A 50 45.12 32.10 1.16
CA HIS A 50 46.57 32.11 0.96
C HIS A 50 47.00 33.51 0.48
N THR A 51 47.99 34.08 1.11
CA THR A 51 48.58 35.33 0.68
C THR A 51 49.65 35.12 -0.38
N ASP A 52 49.98 36.14 -1.11
CA ASP A 52 51.07 36.12 -2.10
C ASP A 52 52.45 35.80 -1.48
N ASP A 53 52.62 36.11 -0.21
CA ASP A 53 53.85 35.83 0.57
C ASP A 53 53.93 34.37 1.04
N GLY A 54 52.88 33.57 0.78
CA GLY A 54 52.81 32.14 1.10
C GLY A 54 52.22 31.82 2.46
N ASP A 55 51.75 32.78 3.21
CA ASP A 55 51.07 32.61 4.48
C ASP A 55 49.62 32.07 4.27
N THR A 56 49.13 31.30 5.21
CA THR A 56 47.75 30.75 5.19
C THR A 56 46.98 31.24 6.40
N PHE A 57 45.83 31.81 6.13
CA PHE A 57 44.91 32.29 7.17
C PHE A 57 43.57 31.61 7.10
N TYR A 58 42.94 31.47 8.26
CA TYR A 58 41.60 30.89 8.40
C TYR A 58 40.67 31.89 9.09
N TYR A 59 39.46 32.06 8.53
CA TYR A 59 38.49 33.01 9.03
C TYR A 59 37.17 32.30 9.31
N ASN A 60 36.55 32.55 10.49
CA ASN A 60 35.23 32.06 10.79
C ASN A 60 34.19 32.86 10.01
N LYS A 61 33.49 32.23 9.08
CA LYS A 61 32.47 32.88 8.25
C LYS A 61 31.32 33.46 9.08
N LYS A 62 30.88 32.78 10.12
CA LYS A 62 29.79 33.23 11.00
C LYS A 62 30.20 34.50 11.74
N GLU A 63 31.43 34.55 12.27
CA GLU A 63 31.95 35.71 12.94
C GLU A 63 32.04 36.93 12.04
N LEU A 64 32.44 36.76 10.76
CA LEU A 64 32.47 37.82 9.77
C LEU A 64 31.08 38.39 9.51
N ILE A 65 30.06 37.52 9.43
CA ILE A 65 28.68 37.91 9.23
C ILE A 65 28.10 38.57 10.47
N ASP A 66 28.28 37.99 11.63
CA ASP A 66 27.76 38.51 12.91
C ASP A 66 28.33 39.87 13.27
N LYS A 67 29.58 40.14 12.90
CA LYS A 67 30.22 41.45 13.03
C LYS A 67 29.84 42.44 11.92
N GLY A 68 29.02 42.00 10.94
CA GLY A 68 28.54 42.87 9.86
C GLY A 68 29.52 43.18 8.76
N TYR A 69 30.63 42.42 8.67
CA TYR A 69 31.68 42.66 7.64
C TYR A 69 31.35 41.98 6.32
N LEU A 70 30.61 40.86 6.41
CA LEU A 70 30.12 40.15 5.24
C LEU A 70 28.64 39.83 5.40
N THR A 71 27.88 40.00 4.36
CA THR A 71 26.55 39.43 4.31
C THR A 71 26.62 37.93 3.93
N ALA A 72 25.59 37.16 4.20
CA ALA A 72 25.51 35.77 3.75
C ALA A 72 25.69 35.64 2.20
N PHE A 73 25.40 36.67 1.46
CA PHE A 73 25.62 36.76 0.00
C PHE A 73 27.09 37.00 -0.35
N GLU A 74 27.80 37.78 0.43
CA GLU A 74 29.20 38.19 0.21
C GLU A 74 30.21 37.15 0.68
N THR A 75 29.79 36.11 1.46
CA THR A 75 30.69 35.02 1.90
C THR A 75 31.30 34.20 0.75
N ARG A 76 30.86 34.44 -0.48
CA ARG A 76 31.46 33.83 -1.69
C ARG A 76 32.67 34.60 -2.22
N HIS A 77 32.94 35.78 -1.70
CA HIS A 77 34.07 36.58 -2.08
C HIS A 77 35.26 36.32 -1.17
N GLN A 78 36.45 36.30 -1.75
CA GLN A 78 37.68 36.19 -1.00
C GLN A 78 37.80 37.37 -0.02
N VAL A 79 38.03 37.11 1.23
CA VAL A 79 38.34 38.11 2.22
C VAL A 79 39.84 38.37 2.10
N ASN A 80 40.22 39.61 1.91
CA ASN A 80 41.61 39.97 1.97
C ASN A 80 42.09 40.03 3.43
N PRO A 81 43.02 39.14 3.85
CA PRO A 81 43.45 39.06 5.23
C PRO A 81 44.10 40.37 5.74
N ASP A 82 44.79 41.07 4.88
CA ASP A 82 45.48 42.30 5.26
C ASP A 82 44.54 43.47 5.48
N GLU A 83 43.45 43.59 4.72
CA GLU A 83 42.37 44.53 4.97
C GLU A 83 41.64 44.28 6.29
N VAL A 84 41.44 43.04 6.60
CA VAL A 84 40.77 42.63 7.86
C VAL A 84 41.67 42.89 9.07
N ARG A 85 42.97 42.71 8.96
CA ARG A 85 43.96 42.99 10.04
C ARG A 85 44.17 44.46 10.29
N GLU A 86 44.31 45.25 9.29
CA GLU A 86 44.56 46.70 9.43
C GLU A 86 43.38 47.40 10.09
N ASP A 87 42.17 46.96 9.83
CA ASP A 87 40.98 47.54 10.41
C ASP A 87 40.64 46.92 11.80
N GLY A 88 41.42 45.92 12.25
CA GLY A 88 41.18 45.24 13.56
C GLY A 88 39.88 44.50 13.67
N LEU A 89 39.29 44.21 12.53
CA LEU A 89 37.87 43.78 12.48
C LEU A 89 37.65 42.29 12.61
N VAL A 90 38.58 41.47 12.15
CA VAL A 90 38.50 39.97 12.28
C VAL A 90 39.90 39.40 12.49
N HIS A 91 40.06 38.52 13.46
CA HIS A 91 41.29 37.79 13.68
C HIS A 91 41.27 36.47 12.89
N PRO A 92 42.37 36.04 12.23
CA PRO A 92 42.46 34.74 11.65
C PRO A 92 42.42 33.65 12.76
N LEU A 93 41.70 32.57 12.57
CA LEU A 93 41.55 31.47 13.54
C LEU A 93 42.87 30.82 13.94
N ALA A 94 43.92 30.89 13.10
CA ALA A 94 45.20 30.25 13.33
C ALA A 94 46.33 31.25 13.44
N ALA A 95 46.08 32.48 13.75
CA ALA A 95 47.09 33.48 13.93
C ALA A 95 47.63 33.42 15.32
N ASN A 96 48.80 32.86 15.46
CA ASN A 96 49.74 33.07 16.52
C ASN A 96 49.26 33.63 17.85
N ALA A 97 48.97 32.82 18.74
CA ALA A 97 49.52 32.49 20.04
C ALA A 97 49.70 33.62 21.09
N GLU A 98 49.28 34.82 20.84
CA GLU A 98 49.20 35.79 21.93
C GLU A 98 47.72 36.12 22.21
N GLY A 99 47.02 35.11 22.66
CA GLY A 99 45.73 35.28 23.33
C GLY A 99 44.51 34.68 22.66
N ASP A 100 44.63 34.04 21.51
CA ASP A 100 43.52 33.39 20.88
C ASP A 100 43.53 31.87 21.05
N ASP A 101 42.39 31.35 21.46
CA ASP A 101 42.20 29.93 21.83
C ASP A 101 42.13 28.96 20.65
N TYR A 102 42.49 29.32 19.43
CA TYR A 102 42.38 28.50 18.23
C TYR A 102 43.70 27.76 17.94
N LEU A 103 43.60 26.43 17.92
CA LEU A 103 44.71 25.56 17.60
C LEU A 103 44.64 25.11 16.16
N LEU A 104 45.76 25.20 15.38
CA LEU A 104 45.83 24.65 14.01
C LEU A 104 45.40 23.19 13.92
N ASP A 105 45.59 22.42 15.00
CA ASP A 105 45.20 21.05 15.09
C ASP A 105 43.65 20.83 15.08
N GLU A 106 42.90 21.86 15.39
CA GLU A 106 41.42 21.89 15.38
C GLU A 106 40.87 22.22 14.01
N ILE A 107 41.69 22.66 13.05
CA ILE A 107 41.29 22.98 11.68
C ILE A 107 41.56 21.78 10.79
N PHE A 108 40.58 21.42 9.97
CA PHE A 108 40.70 20.36 8.97
C PHE A 108 39.91 20.67 7.71
N SER A 109 40.28 20.01 6.65
CA SER A 109 39.50 20.10 5.40
C SER A 109 38.87 18.81 5.01
N MET A 110 37.73 18.90 4.30
CA MET A 110 37.05 17.76 3.69
C MET A 110 36.89 17.99 2.19
N SER A 111 37.13 16.94 1.41
CA SER A 111 36.93 16.93 -0.04
C SER A 111 36.35 15.62 -0.51
N PHE A 112 35.80 15.60 -1.72
CA PHE A 112 35.35 14.35 -2.34
C PHE A 112 36.51 13.42 -2.72
N ASP A 113 37.70 13.93 -2.85
CA ASP A 113 38.92 13.17 -3.15
C ASP A 113 39.52 12.43 -1.94
N ASP A 114 38.79 12.39 -0.83
CA ASP A 114 39.19 11.68 0.36
C ASP A 114 39.11 10.16 0.13
N SER A 115 40.27 9.49 0.23
CA SER A 115 40.44 8.06 0.02
C SER A 115 39.60 7.16 0.94
N GLN A 116 39.02 7.71 2.01
CA GLN A 116 38.20 6.96 2.98
C GLN A 116 36.74 6.78 2.56
N ASN A 117 36.33 7.30 1.43
CA ASN A 117 34.97 7.15 0.86
C ASN A 117 33.83 7.38 1.87
N LYS A 118 33.93 8.47 2.62
CA LYS A 118 32.97 8.77 3.72
C LYS A 118 31.53 8.95 3.23
N LEU A 119 31.29 9.23 1.97
CA LEU A 119 29.97 9.31 1.38
C LEU A 119 29.19 8.00 1.49
N SER A 120 29.90 6.85 1.50
CA SER A 120 29.26 5.52 1.64
C SER A 120 28.51 5.34 2.96
N PHE A 121 28.82 6.10 3.99
CA PHE A 121 28.09 6.07 5.25
C PHE A 121 26.62 6.48 5.10
N TYR A 122 26.32 7.32 4.11
CA TYR A 122 24.96 7.82 3.85
C TYR A 122 24.20 7.02 2.80
N GLU A 123 24.86 6.09 2.11
CA GLU A 123 24.25 5.25 1.09
C GLU A 123 23.23 4.29 1.69
N ASN A 124 22.13 4.06 0.94
CA ASN A 124 21.02 3.18 1.33
C ASN A 124 20.31 3.55 2.64
N LYS A 125 20.53 4.75 3.14
CA LYS A 125 19.94 5.23 4.39
C LYS A 125 19.14 6.50 4.15
N TRP A 126 18.02 6.62 4.85
CA TRP A 126 17.27 7.87 4.87
C TRP A 126 18.02 8.90 5.71
N ILE A 127 18.30 10.05 5.15
CA ILE A 127 18.94 11.17 5.86
C ILE A 127 18.10 12.44 5.73
N PRO A 128 18.10 13.30 6.75
CA PRO A 128 17.49 14.63 6.66
C PRO A 128 18.11 15.42 5.50
N ILE A 129 17.33 16.26 4.86
CA ILE A 129 17.83 17.15 3.79
C ILE A 129 17.22 18.53 3.94
N PRO A 130 18.00 19.62 3.93
CA PRO A 130 17.56 20.97 4.20
C PRO A 130 16.90 21.61 2.97
N TYR A 131 15.64 21.25 2.72
CA TYR A 131 14.78 21.94 1.78
C TYR A 131 14.12 23.12 2.47
N PHE A 132 14.64 24.33 2.26
CA PHE A 132 14.11 25.55 2.86
C PHE A 132 13.26 26.31 1.87
N ARG A 133 12.33 27.10 2.42
CA ARG A 133 11.51 28.00 1.63
C ARG A 133 12.40 29.07 0.97
N ARG A 134 12.27 29.23 -0.34
CA ARG A 134 12.98 30.24 -1.09
C ARG A 134 12.04 31.40 -1.41
N ARG A 135 12.41 32.60 -1.03
CA ARG A 135 11.67 33.82 -1.38
C ARG A 135 12.11 34.30 -2.76
N VAL A 136 11.13 34.48 -3.63
CA VAL A 136 11.34 35.03 -4.97
C VAL A 136 10.78 36.46 -4.98
N PRO A 137 11.47 37.51 -5.44
CA PRO A 137 12.73 37.50 -6.24
C PRO A 137 14.03 37.60 -5.42
N ALA A 138 13.98 37.74 -4.10
CA ALA A 138 15.14 38.06 -3.28
C ALA A 138 16.20 36.96 -3.19
N LEU A 139 15.91 35.73 -3.67
CA LEU A 139 16.77 34.57 -3.63
C LEU A 139 17.30 34.19 -2.22
N GLN A 140 16.60 34.65 -1.20
CA GLN A 140 16.90 34.34 0.19
C GLN A 140 16.14 33.11 0.66
N PHE A 141 16.75 32.38 1.56
CA PHE A 141 16.10 31.25 2.25
C PHE A 141 15.49 31.72 3.57
N ASP A 142 14.27 31.24 3.85
CA ASP A 142 13.71 31.31 5.19
C ASP A 142 14.28 30.16 6.01
N PHE A 143 14.79 30.46 7.19
CA PHE A 143 15.19 29.44 8.14
C PHE A 143 13.94 28.79 8.75
N GLY A 144 13.81 27.49 8.62
CA GLY A 144 12.66 26.75 9.14
C GLY A 144 12.23 25.58 8.26
N ALA A 145 11.26 24.79 8.73
CA ALA A 145 10.87 23.53 8.11
C ALA A 145 12.01 22.48 8.13
N PHE A 146 12.50 22.16 9.32
CA PHE A 146 13.75 21.40 9.48
C PHE A 146 13.63 19.90 9.22
N ASN A 147 12.49 19.33 9.40
CA ASN A 147 12.33 17.87 9.45
C ASN A 147 11.19 17.35 8.57
N TRP A 148 10.96 17.94 7.40
CA TRP A 148 9.89 17.52 6.50
C TRP A 148 10.39 16.79 5.26
N ALA A 149 11.70 16.83 4.99
CA ALA A 149 12.31 16.22 3.84
C ALA A 149 13.35 15.17 4.24
N ARG A 150 13.38 14.06 3.54
CA ARG A 150 14.35 12.98 3.66
C ARG A 150 14.86 12.59 2.29
N VAL A 151 16.13 12.23 2.22
CA VAL A 151 16.75 11.71 0.99
C VAL A 151 17.42 10.36 1.27
N LYS A 152 17.36 9.48 0.27
CA LYS A 152 18.07 8.20 0.27
C LYS A 152 18.83 8.08 -1.04
N PHE A 153 20.15 7.89 -0.95
CA PHE A 153 21.02 7.66 -2.09
C PHE A 153 21.24 6.17 -2.26
N VAL A 154 20.75 5.61 -3.36
CA VAL A 154 20.94 4.19 -3.69
C VAL A 154 22.02 4.11 -4.77
N PRO A 155 23.22 3.58 -4.44
CA PRO A 155 24.33 3.51 -5.38
C PRO A 155 23.99 2.58 -6.54
N LYS A 156 24.38 2.96 -7.75
CA LYS A 156 24.22 2.16 -8.95
C LYS A 156 25.56 1.67 -9.46
N ASP A 157 26.35 2.59 -9.99
CA ASP A 157 27.62 2.30 -10.66
C ASP A 157 28.65 3.37 -10.32
N GLU A 158 29.93 3.02 -10.43
CA GLU A 158 31.04 3.98 -10.43
C GLU A 158 31.86 3.80 -11.71
N LYS A 159 32.00 4.87 -12.49
CA LYS A 159 32.70 4.85 -13.73
C LYS A 159 33.43 6.19 -13.99
N ASP A 160 34.69 6.11 -14.40
CA ASP A 160 35.51 7.27 -14.77
C ASP A 160 35.71 8.32 -13.66
N GLY A 161 35.55 7.91 -12.38
CA GLY A 161 35.60 8.80 -11.21
C GLY A 161 34.31 9.55 -10.96
N LYS A 162 33.21 9.11 -11.58
CA LYS A 162 31.86 9.54 -11.31
C LYS A 162 31.08 8.43 -10.65
N ARG A 163 30.30 8.79 -9.65
CA ARG A 163 29.40 7.86 -8.94
C ARG A 163 27.97 8.18 -9.31
N TYR A 164 27.22 7.14 -9.67
CA TYR A 164 25.83 7.24 -10.10
C TYR A 164 24.92 6.72 -9.01
N TYR A 165 23.83 7.44 -8.76
CA TYR A 165 22.84 7.11 -7.76
C TYR A 165 21.43 7.14 -8.33
N HIS A 166 20.58 6.31 -7.77
CA HIS A 166 19.14 6.55 -7.77
C HIS A 166 18.77 7.27 -6.47
N VAL A 167 18.23 8.46 -6.59
CA VAL A 167 17.83 9.27 -5.43
C VAL A 167 16.35 9.08 -5.17
N LEU A 168 16.03 8.80 -3.93
CA LEU A 168 14.67 8.86 -3.39
C LEU A 168 14.54 10.09 -2.50
N LEU A 169 13.53 10.91 -2.78
CA LEU A 169 13.16 12.05 -1.96
C LEU A 169 11.79 11.79 -1.36
N ALA A 170 11.68 11.81 -0.04
CA ALA A 170 10.44 11.69 0.71
C ALA A 170 10.10 13.02 1.37
N LEU A 171 8.85 13.44 1.23
CA LEU A 171 8.37 14.72 1.74
C LEU A 171 7.13 14.50 2.60
N ASP A 172 7.17 14.90 3.86
CA ASP A 172 6.00 14.97 4.73
C ASP A 172 5.28 16.30 4.48
N THR A 173 4.17 16.22 3.77
CA THR A 173 3.45 17.40 3.28
C THR A 173 2.46 17.99 4.29
N ARG A 174 2.47 17.51 5.54
CA ARG A 174 1.59 18.06 6.59
C ARG A 174 1.93 19.52 6.90
N THR A 175 0.92 20.30 7.17
CA THR A 175 1.07 21.71 7.55
C THR A 175 0.72 21.90 9.02
N ASN A 176 1.44 22.78 9.70
CA ASN A 176 1.20 23.09 11.09
C ASN A 176 1.23 24.60 11.33
N TYR A 177 0.30 25.08 12.15
CA TYR A 177 0.13 26.51 12.45
C TYR A 177 0.60 26.88 13.88
N GLN A 178 1.09 25.93 14.66
CA GLN A 178 1.58 26.20 16.02
C GLN A 178 3.08 26.51 15.99
N ALA A 179 3.46 27.61 16.60
CA ALA A 179 4.86 28.03 16.68
C ALA A 179 5.78 27.02 17.37
N SER A 180 5.26 26.29 18.37
CA SER A 180 6.01 25.24 19.10
C SER A 180 6.31 23.99 18.25
N THR A 181 5.75 23.91 17.05
CA THR A 181 5.86 22.75 16.17
C THR A 181 6.31 23.13 14.75
N LEU A 182 6.86 24.34 14.57
CA LEU A 182 7.42 24.82 13.30
C LEU A 182 8.52 23.89 12.73
N GLN A 183 9.21 23.18 13.61
CA GLN A 183 10.20 22.16 13.23
C GLN A 183 9.61 21.02 12.40
N GLU A 184 8.31 20.85 12.40
CA GLU A 184 7.64 19.65 11.91
C GLU A 184 7.04 19.81 10.52
N THR A 185 6.87 21.03 10.02
CA THR A 185 6.11 21.23 8.79
C THR A 185 6.72 22.28 7.88
N PRO A 186 6.52 22.16 6.56
CA PRO A 186 7.10 23.07 5.59
C PRO A 186 6.34 24.39 5.46
N VAL A 187 5.10 24.47 5.93
CA VAL A 187 4.21 25.61 5.68
C VAL A 187 3.93 26.38 6.95
N PHE A 188 4.26 27.64 6.92
CA PHE A 188 3.96 28.60 7.97
C PHE A 188 2.60 29.27 7.71
N PRO A 189 1.89 29.71 8.75
CA PRO A 189 0.55 30.30 8.64
C PRO A 189 0.54 31.73 8.13
N ASP A 190 1.53 32.17 7.37
CA ASP A 190 1.52 33.51 6.84
C ASP A 190 0.95 33.60 5.42
N ASN A 191 0.81 34.81 4.91
CA ASN A 191 0.02 35.22 3.77
C ASN A 191 0.49 34.72 2.40
N PHE A 192 0.87 33.46 2.23
CA PHE A 192 1.06 32.99 0.89
C PHE A 192 -0.27 32.67 0.21
N GLN A 193 -0.40 33.09 -1.03
CA GLN A 193 -1.69 33.03 -1.68
C GLN A 193 -1.88 31.74 -2.52
N ASN A 194 -0.85 31.21 -3.18
CA ASN A 194 -1.04 30.09 -4.09
C ASN A 194 0.07 29.03 -4.08
N GLU A 195 1.32 29.43 -4.00
CA GLU A 195 2.49 28.58 -4.21
C GLU A 195 3.65 28.98 -3.28
N LEU A 196 4.31 27.98 -2.70
CA LEU A 196 5.59 28.14 -2.02
C LEU A 196 6.65 27.36 -2.73
N THR A 197 7.81 27.96 -2.96
CA THR A 197 8.98 27.32 -3.56
C THR A 197 9.94 26.89 -2.46
N PHE A 198 10.34 25.62 -2.50
CA PHE A 198 11.38 25.05 -1.65
C PHE A 198 12.54 24.56 -2.49
N GLN A 199 13.74 24.78 -2.01
CA GLN A 199 14.96 24.35 -2.67
C GLN A 199 15.97 23.87 -1.64
N LEU A 200 16.87 22.98 -2.06
CA LEU A 200 18.01 22.62 -1.23
C LEU A 200 18.81 23.86 -0.88
N CYS A 201 19.07 24.07 0.41
CA CYS A 201 19.73 25.26 0.91
C CYS A 201 21.13 25.42 0.30
N SER A 202 21.37 26.55 -0.37
CA SER A 202 22.68 26.93 -0.90
C SER A 202 23.40 27.97 -0.05
N ASP A 203 22.72 28.47 0.99
CA ASP A 203 23.33 29.34 1.98
C ASP A 203 24.16 28.52 2.95
N GLU A 204 25.49 28.71 2.90
CA GLU A 204 26.42 27.89 3.67
C GLU A 204 26.26 28.05 5.18
N MET A 205 25.84 29.23 5.64
CA MET A 205 25.66 29.46 7.09
C MET A 205 24.39 28.78 7.59
N LEU A 206 23.26 28.95 6.88
CA LEU A 206 22.04 28.24 7.22
C LEU A 206 22.21 26.72 7.12
N LEU A 207 23.01 26.25 6.17
CA LEU A 207 23.32 24.83 6.05
C LEU A 207 24.16 24.34 7.24
N MET A 208 25.12 25.14 7.69
CA MET A 208 25.94 24.83 8.84
C MET A 208 25.10 24.80 10.12
N ASP A 209 24.24 25.81 10.32
CA ASP A 209 23.31 25.86 11.45
C ASP A 209 22.31 24.68 11.45
N TYR A 210 21.93 24.18 10.28
CA TYR A 210 21.05 23.02 10.16
C TYR A 210 21.72 21.72 10.61
N CYS A 211 22.98 21.51 10.31
CA CYS A 211 23.66 20.24 10.61
C CYS A 211 24.51 20.24 11.87
N SER A 212 24.88 21.42 12.40
CA SER A 212 25.56 21.57 13.68
C SER A 212 24.56 21.90 14.81
N GLU A 213 24.99 21.88 16.06
CA GLU A 213 24.13 22.18 17.21
C GLU A 213 23.86 23.67 17.44
N GLY A 214 23.81 24.47 16.39
CA GLY A 214 23.66 25.91 16.49
C GLY A 214 22.34 26.42 17.10
N THR A 215 21.28 25.64 17.05
CA THR A 215 19.96 25.97 17.62
C THR A 215 19.28 24.73 18.20
N GLU A 216 18.46 24.92 19.26
CA GLU A 216 17.65 23.83 19.83
C GLU A 216 16.78 23.13 18.78
N GLU A 217 16.45 23.84 17.73
CA GLU A 217 15.55 23.41 16.68
C GLU A 217 16.18 22.42 15.67
N CYS A 218 17.51 22.49 15.50
CA CYS A 218 18.26 21.63 14.58
C CYS A 218 19.11 20.56 15.30
N SER A 219 19.12 20.54 16.60
CA SER A 219 19.95 19.61 17.41
C SER A 219 19.73 18.13 17.08
N TYR A 220 18.54 17.78 16.58
CA TYR A 220 18.22 16.41 16.17
C TYR A 220 19.02 15.93 14.96
N VAL A 221 19.42 16.82 14.04
CA VAL A 221 20.15 16.44 12.80
C VAL A 221 21.52 15.89 13.17
N ASN A 222 22.25 16.61 14.03
CA ASN A 222 23.55 16.16 14.54
C ASN A 222 23.42 14.81 15.25
N GLU A 223 22.47 14.69 16.19
CA GLU A 223 22.26 13.42 16.90
C GLU A 223 21.88 12.28 15.94
N TYR A 224 21.04 12.57 14.96
CA TYR A 224 20.66 11.61 13.96
C TYR A 224 21.85 11.10 13.14
N LEU A 225 22.64 12.02 12.57
CA LEU A 225 23.81 11.69 11.76
C LEU A 225 24.88 10.97 12.59
N ARG A 226 25.09 11.40 13.84
CA ARG A 226 25.99 10.71 14.77
C ARG A 226 25.59 9.25 14.99
N ARG A 227 24.32 8.99 15.29
CA ARG A 227 23.81 7.61 15.49
C ARG A 227 23.91 6.77 14.22
N LEU A 228 23.79 7.40 13.07
CA LEU A 228 23.90 6.74 11.78
C LEU A 228 25.32 6.27 11.50
N VAL A 229 26.31 7.11 11.81
CA VAL A 229 27.73 6.87 11.51
C VAL A 229 28.46 6.20 12.69
N HIS A 230 28.12 6.58 13.93
CA HIS A 230 28.72 6.09 15.18
C HIS A 230 27.65 5.56 16.16
N PRO A 231 26.95 4.47 15.83
CA PRO A 231 25.82 3.97 16.63
C PRO A 231 26.22 3.61 18.08
N GLU A 232 27.49 3.25 18.32
CA GLU A 232 28.04 2.92 19.62
C GLU A 232 28.31 4.15 20.52
N ALA A 233 28.44 5.35 19.94
CA ALA A 233 28.79 6.56 20.67
C ALA A 233 27.53 7.30 21.17
N ARG A 234 27.38 7.43 22.50
CA ARG A 234 26.23 8.14 23.10
C ARG A 234 26.31 9.66 22.98
N SER A 235 27.47 10.23 22.68
CA SER A 235 27.72 11.66 22.48
C SER A 235 28.95 11.85 21.62
N VAL A 236 29.14 13.04 21.02
CA VAL A 236 30.31 13.37 20.21
C VAL A 236 31.62 13.11 20.98
N SER A 237 31.66 13.47 22.28
CA SER A 237 32.84 13.26 23.12
C SER A 237 33.23 11.78 23.30
N LYS A 238 32.30 10.84 23.07
CA LYS A 238 32.51 9.39 23.20
C LYS A 238 32.93 8.71 21.89
N ILE A 239 32.99 9.44 20.77
CA ILE A 239 33.54 8.93 19.52
C ILE A 239 35.03 8.65 19.71
N LYS A 240 35.47 7.43 19.35
CA LYS A 240 36.85 6.96 19.47
C LYS A 240 37.44 6.73 18.07
N GLY A 241 38.78 6.86 18.01
CA GLY A 241 39.53 6.48 16.78
C GLY A 241 39.64 7.56 15.71
N GLU A 242 38.96 8.69 15.86
CA GLU A 242 39.01 9.80 14.92
C GLU A 242 39.67 11.04 15.56
N LYS A 243 40.56 11.71 14.83
CA LYS A 243 41.19 12.97 15.26
C LYS A 243 40.09 14.06 15.36
N HIS A 244 39.26 14.16 14.31
CA HIS A 244 38.17 15.12 14.25
C HIS A 244 36.85 14.37 14.41
N LYS A 245 36.23 14.48 15.57
CA LYS A 245 35.07 13.70 15.99
C LYS A 245 33.80 14.07 15.22
N MET A 246 33.72 15.31 14.71
CA MET A 246 32.58 15.82 13.93
C MET A 246 32.79 15.70 12.41
N SER A 247 33.78 14.91 11.97
CA SER A 247 34.04 14.66 10.55
C SER A 247 32.81 14.14 9.78
N TYR A 248 31.88 13.44 10.43
CA TYR A 248 30.63 13.01 9.84
C TYR A 248 29.71 14.20 9.49
N ILE A 249 29.66 15.25 10.30
CA ILE A 249 28.93 16.50 9.99
C ILE A 249 29.60 17.22 8.81
N ALA A 250 30.93 17.36 8.85
CA ALA A 250 31.67 17.97 7.76
C ALA A 250 31.44 17.27 6.42
N THR A 251 31.40 15.94 6.41
CA THR A 251 31.08 15.13 5.22
C THR A 251 29.64 15.35 4.75
N TYR A 252 28.68 15.39 5.67
CA TYR A 252 27.28 15.68 5.34
C TYR A 252 27.13 17.08 4.76
N PHE A 253 27.73 18.08 5.40
CA PHE A 253 27.74 19.46 4.92
C PHE A 253 28.31 19.54 3.51
N LEU A 254 29.46 18.91 3.27
CA LEU A 254 30.14 18.90 1.96
C LEU A 254 29.21 18.32 0.87
N LEU A 255 28.53 17.23 1.16
CA LEU A 255 27.56 16.62 0.23
C LEU A 255 26.40 17.56 -0.07
N MET A 256 25.75 18.12 0.95
CA MET A 256 24.62 19.03 0.77
C MET A 256 25.02 20.31 0.04
N ASN A 257 26.16 20.88 0.40
CA ASN A 257 26.68 22.08 -0.24
C ASN A 257 27.04 21.84 -1.72
N TYR A 258 27.67 20.70 -2.03
CA TYR A 258 27.93 20.31 -3.42
C TYR A 258 26.64 20.16 -4.24
N LEU A 259 25.66 19.41 -3.73
CA LEU A 259 24.40 19.19 -4.41
C LEU A 259 23.64 20.49 -4.67
N SER A 260 23.67 21.42 -3.72
CA SER A 260 22.99 22.73 -3.85
C SER A 260 23.68 23.67 -4.83
N LEU A 261 25.01 23.80 -4.76
CA LEU A 261 25.77 24.70 -5.63
C LEU A 261 25.81 24.23 -7.10
N LYS A 262 25.64 22.94 -7.35
CA LYS A 262 25.58 22.34 -8.68
C LYS A 262 24.16 22.19 -9.23
N ASP A 263 23.14 22.66 -8.51
CA ASP A 263 21.73 22.54 -8.89
C ASP A 263 21.30 21.07 -9.23
N LEU A 264 21.88 20.11 -8.51
CA LEU A 264 21.65 18.69 -8.78
C LEU A 264 20.32 18.15 -8.19
N MET A 265 19.70 18.92 -7.31
CA MET A 265 18.47 18.53 -6.64
C MET A 265 17.28 19.31 -7.21
N PRO A 266 16.07 18.69 -7.25
CA PRO A 266 14.90 19.33 -7.81
C PRO A 266 14.41 20.53 -6.97
N VAL A 267 13.79 21.49 -7.64
CA VAL A 267 12.98 22.53 -6.99
C VAL A 267 11.60 21.96 -6.70
N LEU A 268 11.07 22.25 -5.51
CA LEU A 268 9.78 21.79 -5.05
C LEU A 268 8.80 22.95 -4.99
N LYS A 269 7.64 22.81 -5.63
CA LYS A 269 6.54 23.76 -5.54
C LYS A 269 5.40 23.16 -4.73
N LEU A 270 5.15 23.74 -3.56
CA LEU A 270 4.08 23.33 -2.66
C LEU A 270 2.84 24.20 -2.91
N TYR A 271 1.75 23.56 -3.26
CA TYR A 271 0.45 24.19 -3.49
C TYR A 271 -0.45 24.01 -2.28
N LYS A 272 -1.14 25.09 -1.89
CA LYS A 272 -2.08 25.13 -0.80
C LYS A 272 -3.45 24.64 -1.27
N ASP A 273 -4.15 23.95 -0.39
CA ASP A 273 -5.46 23.37 -0.68
C ASP A 273 -6.66 24.31 -0.43
N GLU A 274 -6.44 25.49 0.18
CA GLU A 274 -7.55 26.37 0.61
C GLU A 274 -8.01 27.38 -0.45
N SER A 275 -7.16 27.71 -1.41
CA SER A 275 -7.45 28.73 -2.44
C SER A 275 -7.99 28.18 -3.75
N VAL A 276 -8.05 26.87 -3.91
CA VAL A 276 -8.41 26.20 -5.17
C VAL A 276 -9.60 25.27 -4.91
N VAL A 277 -10.46 25.12 -5.92
CA VAL A 277 -11.54 24.13 -5.91
C VAL A 277 -10.91 22.74 -5.81
N VAL A 278 -11.11 22.09 -4.66
CA VAL A 278 -10.64 20.72 -4.44
C VAL A 278 -11.48 19.76 -5.28
N LYS A 279 -10.84 18.88 -6.05
CA LYS A 279 -11.52 17.85 -6.82
C LYS A 279 -11.86 16.65 -5.95
N ASP A 280 -13.10 16.21 -6.07
CA ASP A 280 -13.61 15.03 -5.39
C ASP A 280 -13.25 13.77 -6.16
N VAL A 281 -12.79 12.75 -5.43
CA VAL A 281 -12.51 11.41 -5.94
C VAL A 281 -13.36 10.41 -5.19
N ASP A 282 -14.12 9.61 -5.92
CA ASP A 282 -14.86 8.48 -5.35
C ASP A 282 -14.01 7.21 -5.44
N MET A 283 -14.00 6.42 -4.38
CA MET A 283 -13.29 5.16 -4.31
C MET A 283 -14.27 4.00 -4.26
N PHE A 284 -14.10 3.05 -5.16
CA PHE A 284 -14.88 1.81 -5.17
C PHE A 284 -13.97 0.65 -4.82
N ILE A 285 -14.28 -0.05 -3.74
CA ILE A 285 -13.40 -1.08 -3.22
C ILE A 285 -14.13 -2.42 -3.09
N ASP A 286 -13.61 -3.42 -3.79
CA ASP A 286 -13.96 -4.82 -3.64
C ASP A 286 -12.95 -5.50 -2.71
N ILE A 287 -13.35 -5.76 -1.46
CA ILE A 287 -12.53 -6.43 -0.46
C ILE A 287 -12.77 -7.93 -0.52
N GLY A 288 -11.88 -8.61 -1.22
CA GLY A 288 -11.87 -10.07 -1.24
C GLY A 288 -11.13 -10.69 -0.05
N ASN A 289 -11.33 -11.99 0.19
CA ASN A 289 -10.55 -12.74 1.16
C ASN A 289 -9.09 -12.90 0.73
N SER A 290 -8.85 -13.15 -0.54
CA SER A 290 -7.52 -13.34 -1.11
C SER A 290 -6.97 -12.04 -1.70
N ARG A 291 -7.73 -11.37 -2.55
CA ARG A 291 -7.30 -10.14 -3.26
C ARG A 291 -8.33 -9.05 -3.17
N THR A 292 -7.85 -7.83 -3.13
CA THR A 292 -8.64 -6.59 -3.12
C THR A 292 -8.38 -5.77 -4.37
N THR A 293 -9.43 -5.15 -4.86
CA THR A 293 -9.39 -4.19 -5.97
C THR A 293 -10.00 -2.88 -5.52
N ALA A 294 -9.37 -1.77 -5.83
CA ALA A 294 -9.93 -0.45 -5.58
C ALA A 294 -9.78 0.45 -6.81
N LEU A 295 -10.83 1.18 -7.14
CA LEU A 295 -10.88 2.15 -8.23
C LEU A 295 -10.90 3.56 -7.66
N LEU A 296 -10.24 4.48 -8.36
CA LEU A 296 -10.22 5.90 -8.02
C LEU A 296 -10.86 6.68 -9.17
N VAL A 297 -12.05 7.21 -8.94
CA VAL A 297 -12.87 7.85 -9.98
C VAL A 297 -12.96 9.34 -9.71
N GLU A 298 -12.39 10.14 -10.61
CA GLU A 298 -12.50 11.59 -10.62
C GLU A 298 -13.43 11.99 -11.75
N ASP A 299 -14.54 12.64 -11.40
CA ASP A 299 -15.52 13.25 -12.31
C ASP A 299 -15.93 12.35 -13.51
N PRO A 300 -16.74 11.31 -13.30
CA PRO A 300 -17.18 10.38 -14.35
C PRO A 300 -18.23 11.02 -15.25
N GLN A 301 -17.81 11.95 -16.12
CA GLN A 301 -18.73 12.62 -17.04
C GLN A 301 -19.33 11.63 -18.04
N ASN A 302 -20.66 11.47 -18.00
CA ASN A 302 -21.46 10.72 -18.98
C ASN A 302 -21.00 9.28 -19.28
N GLY A 303 -20.36 8.59 -18.29
CA GLY A 303 -19.92 7.20 -18.47
C GLY A 303 -18.60 7.05 -19.22
N ASP A 304 -17.80 8.10 -19.31
CA ASP A 304 -16.39 8.00 -19.75
C ASP A 304 -15.52 7.51 -18.59
N PHE A 305 -15.12 6.25 -18.66
CA PHE A 305 -14.27 5.60 -17.66
C PHE A 305 -12.81 5.42 -18.13
N THR A 306 -12.40 6.08 -19.21
CA THR A 306 -11.05 5.94 -19.78
C THR A 306 -9.95 6.40 -18.82
N LYS A 307 -10.28 7.28 -17.87
CA LYS A 307 -9.37 7.84 -16.88
C LYS A 307 -9.60 7.30 -15.45
N VAL A 308 -10.07 6.09 -15.31
CA VAL A 308 -10.26 5.44 -14.00
C VAL A 308 -9.06 4.53 -13.71
N PRO A 309 -8.11 4.94 -12.86
CA PRO A 309 -7.01 4.08 -12.44
C PRO A 309 -7.40 3.14 -11.32
N LEU A 310 -6.67 2.03 -11.22
CA LEU A 310 -6.62 1.21 -10.02
C LEU A 310 -5.82 1.92 -8.92
N LEU A 311 -6.17 1.64 -7.68
CA LEU A 311 -5.29 1.93 -6.57
C LEU A 311 -4.00 1.12 -6.73
N SER A 312 -2.90 1.83 -6.74
CA SER A 312 -1.56 1.27 -6.78
C SER A 312 -0.93 1.38 -5.41
N LEU A 313 -0.53 0.27 -4.82
CA LEU A 313 0.19 0.30 -3.56
C LEU A 313 1.65 0.67 -3.81
N THR A 314 2.10 1.76 -3.21
CA THR A 314 3.50 2.15 -3.19
C THR A 314 4.25 1.27 -2.21
N ASP A 315 5.35 0.66 -2.67
CA ASP A 315 6.26 -0.08 -1.81
C ASP A 315 7.06 0.92 -0.96
N LEU A 316 6.82 0.94 0.35
CA LEU A 316 7.49 1.87 1.27
C LEU A 316 8.77 1.29 1.86
N THR A 317 9.02 0.01 1.69
CA THR A 317 10.23 -0.69 2.12
C THR A 317 11.29 -0.64 1.03
N ASP A 318 10.95 -1.07 -0.18
CA ASP A 318 11.81 -1.05 -1.36
C ASP A 318 11.17 -0.16 -2.45
N SER A 319 11.37 1.14 -2.28
CA SER A 319 10.61 2.15 -2.99
C SER A 319 11.07 2.43 -4.43
N ILE A 320 12.15 1.77 -4.93
CA ILE A 320 12.69 2.02 -6.27
C ILE A 320 12.48 0.83 -7.19
N THR A 321 12.08 1.11 -8.42
CA THR A 321 12.16 0.18 -9.54
C THR A 321 12.87 0.87 -10.70
N GLU A 322 13.72 0.13 -11.41
CA GLU A 322 14.39 0.63 -12.60
C GLU A 322 13.53 0.35 -13.84
N LYS A 323 13.35 1.37 -14.68
CA LYS A 323 12.70 1.26 -15.97
C LYS A 323 13.59 1.84 -17.06
N THR A 324 13.22 1.64 -18.33
CA THR A 324 13.94 2.17 -19.49
C THR A 324 14.17 3.68 -19.45
N ASP A 325 13.25 4.42 -18.81
CA ASP A 325 13.30 5.88 -18.69
C ASP A 325 13.98 6.35 -17.38
N GLY A 326 14.57 5.45 -16.62
CA GLY A 326 15.26 5.73 -15.35
C GLY A 326 14.51 5.19 -14.11
N PRO A 327 15.00 5.59 -12.92
CA PRO A 327 14.40 5.12 -11.66
C PRO A 327 12.99 5.67 -11.48
N GLN A 328 12.08 4.81 -11.08
CA GLN A 328 10.70 5.18 -10.74
C GLN A 328 10.34 4.69 -9.34
N VAL A 329 9.40 5.40 -8.71
CA VAL A 329 8.81 4.93 -7.45
C VAL A 329 8.09 3.62 -7.72
N ARG A 330 8.45 2.57 -6.95
CA ARG A 330 7.84 1.24 -7.10
C ARG A 330 6.40 1.27 -6.66
N ARG A 331 5.51 0.97 -7.59
CA ARG A 331 4.06 0.89 -7.36
C ARG A 331 3.52 -0.39 -7.97
N ASN A 332 2.72 -1.09 -7.20
CA ASN A 332 2.04 -2.32 -7.62
C ASN A 332 0.60 -1.98 -8.01
N THR A 333 0.30 -2.03 -9.31
CA THR A 333 -0.98 -1.59 -9.91
C THR A 333 -2.01 -2.71 -10.08
N GLU A 334 -1.62 -3.96 -9.87
CA GLU A 334 -2.55 -5.10 -9.97
C GLU A 334 -3.41 -5.22 -8.69
N PRO A 335 -4.55 -5.89 -8.74
CA PRO A 335 -5.30 -6.25 -7.55
C PRO A 335 -4.37 -6.93 -6.53
N PHE A 336 -4.31 -6.37 -5.33
CA PHE A 336 -3.32 -6.76 -4.33
C PHE A 336 -3.83 -7.81 -3.36
N ASP A 337 -2.92 -8.64 -2.87
CA ASP A 337 -3.22 -9.69 -1.91
C ASP A 337 -3.56 -9.10 -0.53
N MET A 338 -4.60 -9.67 0.12
CA MET A 338 -5.02 -9.31 1.47
C MET A 338 -4.23 -10.09 2.53
N ARG A 339 -2.92 -10.01 2.40
CA ARG A 339 -1.97 -10.46 3.40
C ARG A 339 -1.40 -9.23 4.09
N LEU A 340 -1.54 -9.19 5.41
CA LEU A 340 -1.08 -8.10 6.25
C LEU A 340 0.22 -8.49 6.95
N VAL A 341 1.16 -7.55 6.97
CA VAL A 341 2.33 -7.62 7.83
C VAL A 341 2.34 -6.36 8.69
N PHE A 342 2.43 -6.53 10.01
CA PHE A 342 2.68 -5.41 10.90
C PHE A 342 4.12 -4.95 10.72
N ARG A 343 4.30 -3.86 10.03
CA ARG A 343 5.57 -3.24 9.73
C ARG A 343 5.42 -1.73 9.63
N LYS A 344 6.21 -1.00 10.41
CA LYS A 344 6.29 0.47 10.28
C LYS A 344 6.94 0.82 8.95
N ALA A 345 6.42 1.84 8.28
CA ALA A 345 7.17 2.53 7.25
C ALA A 345 8.24 3.38 7.95
N ASP A 346 9.49 3.11 7.63
CA ASP A 346 10.62 3.81 8.23
C ASP A 346 11.23 4.79 7.22
N PHE A 347 11.27 6.05 7.59
CA PHE A 347 11.93 7.13 6.85
C PHE A 347 13.11 7.71 7.65
N GLY A 348 13.75 6.88 8.46
CA GLY A 348 14.87 7.26 9.29
C GLY A 348 14.47 8.02 10.55
N ASN A 349 13.42 7.60 11.22
CA ASN A 349 13.05 8.12 12.54
C ASN A 349 13.82 7.40 13.64
N PHE A 350 14.71 8.11 14.32
CA PHE A 350 15.44 7.58 15.46
C PHE A 350 15.02 8.26 16.74
N GLY A 351 14.78 7.44 17.76
CA GLY A 351 14.73 7.87 19.13
C GLY A 351 13.40 7.67 19.83
N PRO A 352 13.42 7.59 21.17
CA PRO A 352 12.24 7.37 21.99
C PRO A 352 11.32 8.61 22.09
N ARG A 353 11.78 9.75 21.59
CA ARG A 353 10.96 10.96 21.53
C ARG A 353 10.27 11.00 20.17
N ASP A 354 9.01 10.65 20.20
CA ASP A 354 8.10 10.70 19.10
C ASP A 354 8.01 12.09 18.50
N SER A 355 8.87 12.40 17.54
CA SER A 355 8.54 13.47 16.60
C SER A 355 7.38 12.96 15.76
N HIS A 356 6.34 13.74 15.62
CA HIS A 356 5.20 13.43 14.74
C HIS A 356 5.58 13.49 13.24
N GLN A 357 6.86 13.60 12.95
CA GLN A 357 7.43 13.78 11.62
C GLN A 357 7.73 12.45 10.99
N PHE A 358 7.49 12.37 9.70
CA PHE A 358 7.72 11.17 8.94
C PHE A 358 7.09 9.90 9.54
N VAL A 359 6.06 10.08 10.35
CA VAL A 359 5.25 8.97 10.83
C VAL A 359 4.18 8.69 9.80
N TYR A 360 4.26 7.52 9.22
CA TYR A 360 3.20 7.04 8.34
C TYR A 360 2.05 6.49 9.19
N PRO A 361 0.79 6.81 8.87
CA PRO A 361 -0.33 6.52 9.78
C PRO A 361 -0.67 5.03 9.89
N SER A 362 -0.30 4.21 8.93
CA SER A 362 -0.65 2.80 8.94
C SER A 362 0.38 1.93 9.65
N LEU A 363 -0.13 0.91 10.33
CA LEU A 363 0.65 -0.08 11.09
C LEU A 363 1.00 -1.31 10.26
N VAL A 364 0.41 -1.46 9.08
CA VAL A 364 0.54 -2.67 8.26
C VAL A 364 1.03 -2.33 6.85
N ARG A 365 1.69 -3.32 6.23
CA ARG A 365 1.95 -3.36 4.79
C ARG A 365 1.04 -4.40 4.17
N LEU A 366 0.67 -4.19 2.90
CA LEU A 366 -0.24 -5.04 2.13
C LEU A 366 0.36 -5.43 0.78
N GLY A 367 -0.25 -6.38 0.12
CA GLY A 367 0.06 -6.76 -1.27
C GLY A 367 1.48 -7.29 -1.44
N LYS A 368 2.13 -6.89 -2.52
CA LYS A 368 3.47 -7.39 -2.89
C LYS A 368 4.55 -6.99 -1.88
N GLU A 369 4.46 -5.80 -1.29
CA GLU A 369 5.37 -5.38 -0.22
C GLU A 369 5.29 -6.32 0.99
N ALA A 370 4.08 -6.65 1.43
CA ALA A 370 3.89 -7.61 2.53
C ALA A 370 4.42 -9.00 2.19
N GLU A 371 4.24 -9.45 0.96
CA GLU A 371 4.75 -10.72 0.48
C GLU A 371 6.29 -10.75 0.50
N ASN A 372 6.93 -9.70 -0.01
CA ASN A 372 8.38 -9.56 0.01
C ASN A 372 8.94 -9.53 1.45
N LEU A 373 8.29 -8.80 2.35
CA LEU A 373 8.67 -8.74 3.77
C LEU A 373 8.58 -10.11 4.46
N ILE A 374 7.51 -10.87 4.19
CA ILE A 374 7.37 -12.24 4.72
C ILE A 374 8.47 -13.14 4.16
N HIS A 375 8.82 -12.95 2.90
CA HIS A 375 9.86 -13.74 2.24
C HIS A 375 11.25 -13.49 2.85
N VAL A 376 11.56 -12.23 3.20
CA VAL A 376 12.86 -11.82 3.76
C VAL A 376 12.95 -12.10 5.28
N ALA A 377 11.81 -12.22 5.97
CA ALA A 377 11.79 -12.41 7.42
C ALA A 377 12.50 -13.70 7.84
N SER A 378 13.40 -13.60 8.84
CA SER A 378 14.09 -14.76 9.38
C SER A 378 13.15 -15.67 10.18
N GLU A 379 13.33 -16.99 10.05
CA GLU A 379 12.51 -18.00 10.70
C GLU A 379 12.81 -18.19 12.20
N GLU A 380 13.85 -17.57 12.71
CA GLU A 380 14.27 -17.70 14.13
C GLU A 380 13.30 -17.08 15.14
N GLN A 381 12.31 -16.33 14.69
CA GLN A 381 11.41 -15.65 15.59
C GLN A 381 10.13 -16.44 15.88
N SER A 382 10.11 -16.93 17.06
CA SER A 382 9.00 -17.37 17.91
C SER A 382 7.70 -17.86 17.24
N SER A 383 7.23 -18.93 17.76
CA SER A 383 6.02 -19.73 17.53
C SER A 383 4.67 -18.97 17.43
N GLN A 384 4.66 -17.66 17.55
CA GLN A 384 3.45 -16.85 17.57
C GLN A 384 3.60 -15.70 16.59
N ASN A 385 3.35 -15.98 15.31
CA ASN A 385 3.40 -15.01 14.22
C ASN A 385 2.27 -13.96 14.34
N LEU A 386 2.21 -13.20 15.42
CA LEU A 386 1.26 -12.10 15.61
C LEU A 386 1.55 -10.88 14.73
N TYR A 387 2.55 -10.94 13.88
CA TYR A 387 2.90 -9.86 12.95
C TYR A 387 2.40 -10.08 11.51
N THR A 388 1.88 -11.29 11.19
CA THR A 388 1.39 -11.62 9.84
C THR A 388 0.01 -12.25 9.87
N TYR A 389 -0.90 -11.74 9.04
CA TYR A 389 -2.24 -12.29 8.88
C TYR A 389 -2.66 -12.29 7.41
N SER A 390 -3.52 -13.22 7.05
CA SER A 390 -4.20 -13.24 5.74
C SER A 390 -5.71 -13.13 5.92
N SER A 391 -6.39 -12.65 4.89
CA SER A 391 -7.85 -12.63 4.82
C SER A 391 -8.54 -11.96 6.02
N PRO A 392 -8.26 -10.68 6.31
CA PRO A 392 -8.78 -9.99 7.49
C PRO A 392 -10.31 -9.95 7.55
N LYS A 393 -10.97 -10.02 6.39
CA LYS A 393 -12.45 -10.09 6.30
C LYS A 393 -13.03 -11.29 7.06
N ARG A 394 -12.30 -12.40 7.18
CA ARG A 394 -12.74 -13.60 7.91
C ARG A 394 -12.84 -13.41 9.43
N TYR A 395 -12.25 -12.34 9.97
CA TYR A 395 -12.20 -12.08 11.41
C TYR A 395 -13.14 -10.95 11.87
N LEU A 396 -14.07 -10.49 11.02
CA LEU A 396 -14.98 -9.39 11.36
C LEU A 396 -15.88 -9.68 12.58
N TRP A 397 -16.14 -10.93 12.87
CA TRP A 397 -16.92 -11.39 14.02
C TRP A 397 -16.10 -11.52 15.31
N ASP A 398 -14.77 -11.65 15.21
CA ASP A 398 -13.85 -11.88 16.34
C ASP A 398 -13.53 -10.58 17.06
N LYS A 399 -14.28 -10.30 18.11
CA LYS A 399 -14.17 -9.08 18.93
C LYS A 399 -13.41 -9.30 20.25
N GLU A 400 -12.95 -10.52 20.52
CA GLU A 400 -12.17 -10.82 21.71
C GLU A 400 -10.72 -10.40 21.50
N SER A 401 -10.13 -9.82 22.53
CA SER A 401 -8.69 -9.45 22.48
C SER A 401 -7.82 -10.71 22.47
N VAL A 402 -6.78 -10.67 21.68
CA VAL A 402 -5.73 -11.70 21.68
C VAL A 402 -5.01 -11.66 23.03
N LYS A 403 -4.62 -12.83 23.58
CA LYS A 403 -3.97 -12.92 24.90
C LYS A 403 -2.55 -12.38 24.91
N GLU A 404 -1.85 -12.54 23.77
CA GLU A 404 -0.47 -12.12 23.59
C GLU A 404 -0.42 -10.71 23.00
N GLU A 405 0.65 -9.98 23.28
CA GLU A 405 0.92 -8.67 22.71
C GLU A 405 1.27 -8.77 21.23
N TRP A 406 0.66 -7.93 20.42
CA TRP A 406 0.96 -7.87 18.99
C TRP A 406 2.27 -7.11 18.75
N GLN A 407 3.04 -7.58 17.77
CA GLN A 407 4.39 -7.09 17.51
C GLN A 407 4.57 -6.73 16.04
N PHE A 408 5.51 -5.82 15.79
CA PHE A 408 5.98 -5.54 14.45
C PHE A 408 6.96 -6.62 13.98
N LEU A 409 6.95 -6.89 12.68
CA LEU A 409 7.96 -7.71 12.02
C LEU A 409 9.31 -6.98 12.12
N VAL A 410 10.31 -7.71 12.58
CA VAL A 410 11.70 -7.26 12.67
C VAL A 410 12.50 -8.04 11.62
N LEU A 411 13.32 -7.34 10.83
CA LEU A 411 14.21 -7.94 9.85
C LEU A 411 15.60 -8.18 10.48
N ASP A 412 16.40 -9.02 9.83
CA ASP A 412 17.77 -9.31 10.28
C ASP A 412 18.60 -8.04 10.42
N GLY A 413 19.32 -7.92 11.53
CA GLY A 413 20.15 -6.75 11.83
C GLY A 413 19.41 -5.60 12.54
N GLU A 414 18.11 -5.70 12.75
CA GLU A 414 17.34 -4.71 13.52
C GLU A 414 17.27 -5.08 15.01
N GLU A 415 17.06 -4.07 15.86
CA GLU A 415 16.86 -4.31 17.29
C GLU A 415 15.62 -5.17 17.55
N LYS A 416 15.79 -6.17 18.40
CA LYS A 416 14.69 -7.04 18.82
C LYS A 416 13.69 -6.27 19.67
N SER A 417 12.46 -6.43 19.39
CA SER A 417 11.29 -6.05 20.17
C SER A 417 10.54 -4.85 19.70
N HIS A 418 9.42 -5.16 19.17
CA HIS A 418 8.59 -4.01 18.99
C HIS A 418 7.16 -4.42 19.13
N ILE A 419 6.68 -4.22 20.39
CA ILE A 419 5.26 -4.20 20.69
C ILE A 419 4.59 -3.22 19.71
N LEU A 420 3.42 -3.59 19.24
CA LEU A 420 2.66 -2.79 18.30
C LEU A 420 2.24 -1.48 18.96
N GLU A 421 3.12 -0.50 18.88
CA GLU A 421 2.88 0.84 19.39
C GLU A 421 3.09 1.86 18.29
N LEU A 422 2.01 2.53 17.90
CA LEU A 422 2.09 3.73 17.09
C LEU A 422 1.31 4.83 17.82
N LYS A 423 2.07 5.79 18.32
CA LYS A 423 1.53 6.87 19.12
C LYS A 423 0.40 7.60 18.39
N GLY A 424 -0.70 7.76 19.07
CA GLY A 424 -1.86 8.45 18.52
C GLY A 424 -2.86 7.58 17.77
N ILE A 425 -2.46 6.41 17.26
CA ILE A 425 -3.37 5.48 16.59
C ILE A 425 -3.75 4.33 17.52
N THR A 426 -2.78 3.58 18.03
CA THR A 426 -3.08 2.44 18.90
C THR A 426 -3.74 2.84 20.20
N ASN A 427 -3.45 4.03 20.72
CA ASN A 427 -4.09 4.56 21.93
C ASN A 427 -5.58 4.88 21.75
N GLN A 428 -6.08 4.94 20.52
CA GLN A 428 -7.50 5.18 20.22
C GLN A 428 -8.28 3.88 20.00
N LEU A 429 -7.60 2.74 19.96
CA LEU A 429 -8.22 1.44 19.78
C LEU A 429 -8.54 0.79 21.12
N LYS A 430 -9.80 0.36 21.29
CA LYS A 430 -10.23 -0.52 22.38
C LYS A 430 -9.78 -1.96 22.09
N SER A 431 -9.68 -2.76 23.13
CA SER A 431 -9.30 -4.18 23.01
C SER A 431 -10.24 -5.00 22.10
N ASN A 432 -11.49 -4.58 21.92
CA ASN A 432 -12.44 -5.20 21.01
C ASN A 432 -12.32 -4.71 19.53
N GLY A 433 -11.31 -3.94 19.20
CA GLY A 433 -11.02 -3.44 17.85
C GLY A 433 -11.84 -2.23 17.40
N THR A 434 -12.64 -1.62 18.28
CA THR A 434 -13.35 -0.36 17.97
C THR A 434 -12.53 0.86 18.33
N VAL A 435 -12.75 1.96 17.62
CA VAL A 435 -12.07 3.23 17.91
C VAL A 435 -12.79 3.98 19.03
N ASP A 436 -12.02 4.53 19.96
CA ASP A 436 -12.50 5.48 20.92
C ASP A 436 -12.37 6.89 20.36
N LYS A 437 -13.50 7.54 20.13
CA LYS A 437 -13.51 8.90 19.57
C LYS A 437 -12.85 9.93 20.50
N GLU A 438 -12.84 9.67 21.79
CA GLU A 438 -12.25 10.55 22.81
C GLU A 438 -10.77 10.30 23.05
N GLY A 439 -10.20 9.27 22.48
CA GLY A 439 -8.76 9.00 22.50
C GLY A 439 -8.21 8.43 23.81
N TYR A 440 -9.09 7.92 24.69
CA TYR A 440 -8.73 7.33 25.98
C TYR A 440 -8.56 5.81 25.94
N GLY A 441 -8.35 5.22 24.77
CA GLY A 441 -8.00 3.81 24.64
C GLY A 441 -6.78 3.51 25.50
N GLY A 442 -6.89 2.51 26.40
CA GLY A 442 -5.81 2.17 27.32
C GLY A 442 -4.55 1.68 26.59
N SER A 443 -3.41 1.81 27.22
CA SER A 443 -2.09 1.37 26.77
C SER A 443 -1.95 -0.17 26.66
N LYS A 444 -2.99 -0.87 26.23
CA LYS A 444 -2.92 -2.32 26.01
C LYS A 444 -2.49 -2.58 24.57
N HIS A 445 -1.48 -3.43 24.41
CA HIS A 445 -0.97 -3.86 23.11
C HIS A 445 -1.63 -5.17 22.64
N THR A 446 -2.84 -5.43 23.11
CA THR A 446 -3.64 -6.60 22.79
C THR A 446 -4.94 -6.15 22.17
N TYR A 447 -5.20 -6.56 20.94
CA TYR A 447 -6.38 -6.17 20.16
C TYR A 447 -7.12 -7.41 19.66
N SER A 448 -8.39 -7.24 19.29
CA SER A 448 -9.16 -8.29 18.62
C SER A 448 -8.73 -8.44 17.17
N ARG A 449 -8.94 -9.60 16.58
CA ARG A 449 -8.66 -9.84 15.16
C ARG A 449 -9.58 -9.03 14.22
N CYS A 450 -10.72 -8.57 14.71
CA CYS A 450 -11.58 -7.65 13.96
C CYS A 450 -10.85 -6.35 13.59
N SER A 451 -9.90 -5.88 14.42
CA SER A 451 -9.09 -4.68 14.15
C SER A 451 -8.17 -4.81 12.94
N LEU A 452 -7.86 -6.03 12.49
CA LEU A 452 -7.07 -6.27 11.26
C LEU A 452 -7.71 -5.59 10.05
N MET A 453 -9.05 -5.61 9.97
CA MET A 453 -9.76 -4.96 8.88
C MET A 453 -9.67 -3.43 8.96
N THR A 454 -9.71 -2.87 10.18
CA THR A 454 -9.48 -1.43 10.39
C THR A 454 -8.07 -1.02 9.97
N PHE A 455 -7.05 -1.82 10.31
CA PHE A 455 -5.67 -1.54 9.88
C PHE A 455 -5.48 -1.66 8.38
N ALA A 456 -6.13 -2.65 7.74
CA ALA A 456 -6.11 -2.77 6.28
C ALA A 456 -6.73 -1.55 5.59
N PHE A 457 -7.90 -1.09 6.05
CA PHE A 457 -8.51 0.13 5.52
C PHE A 457 -7.66 1.38 5.75
N LEU A 458 -7.01 1.48 6.92
CA LEU A 458 -6.13 2.61 7.21
C LEU A 458 -4.95 2.68 6.22
N GLU A 459 -4.35 1.54 5.90
CA GLU A 459 -3.31 1.46 4.86
C GLU A 459 -3.86 1.84 3.49
N ILE A 460 -4.98 1.25 3.08
CA ILE A 460 -5.60 1.49 1.78
C ILE A 460 -5.95 2.97 1.60
N PHE A 461 -6.54 3.61 2.60
CA PHE A 461 -6.91 5.04 2.52
C PHE A 461 -5.69 5.96 2.53
N SER A 462 -4.64 5.60 3.27
CA SER A 462 -3.37 6.33 3.27
C SER A 462 -2.70 6.27 1.90
N GLN A 463 -2.63 5.11 1.29
CA GLN A 463 -2.08 4.90 -0.05
C GLN A 463 -2.93 5.61 -1.14
N ALA A 464 -4.24 5.51 -1.04
CA ALA A 464 -5.15 6.17 -1.98
C ALA A 464 -4.97 7.69 -1.94
N ARG A 465 -4.87 8.28 -0.74
CA ARG A 465 -4.63 9.71 -0.56
C ARG A 465 -3.30 10.16 -1.16
N MET A 466 -2.24 9.38 -0.95
CA MET A 466 -0.94 9.63 -1.56
C MET A 466 -1.03 9.58 -3.09
N GLN A 467 -1.69 8.56 -3.64
CA GLN A 467 -1.80 8.35 -5.08
C GLN A 467 -2.58 9.48 -5.77
N ILE A 468 -3.78 9.84 -5.30
CA ILE A 468 -4.61 10.88 -5.95
C ILE A 468 -3.94 12.26 -5.93
N ASN A 469 -3.04 12.51 -4.99
CA ASN A 469 -2.26 13.74 -4.90
C ASN A 469 -0.83 13.59 -5.43
N SER A 470 -0.43 12.44 -5.94
CA SER A 470 0.85 12.30 -6.63
C SER A 470 0.86 13.15 -7.92
N GLU A 471 2.03 13.63 -8.30
CA GLU A 471 2.18 14.47 -9.48
C GLU A 471 1.72 13.76 -10.76
N ASP A 472 2.05 12.46 -10.89
CA ASP A 472 1.66 11.63 -12.03
C ASP A 472 0.14 11.53 -12.17
N TYR A 473 -0.57 11.26 -11.07
CA TYR A 473 -2.03 11.18 -11.07
C TYR A 473 -2.66 12.52 -11.48
N ARG A 474 -2.17 13.61 -10.91
CA ARG A 474 -2.68 14.96 -11.20
C ARG A 474 -2.43 15.38 -12.65
N LYS A 475 -1.24 15.09 -13.19
CA LYS A 475 -0.90 15.33 -14.61
C LYS A 475 -1.77 14.48 -15.55
N PHE A 476 -1.99 13.21 -15.20
CA PHE A 476 -2.85 12.31 -15.98
C PHE A 476 -4.29 12.83 -16.11
N HIS A 477 -4.81 13.47 -15.07
CA HIS A 477 -6.16 14.06 -15.08
C HIS A 477 -6.18 15.52 -15.61
N GLY A 478 -5.02 16.06 -16.05
CA GLY A 478 -4.93 17.33 -16.76
C GLY A 478 -4.94 18.59 -15.88
N ASP A 479 -4.79 18.44 -14.56
CA ASP A 479 -4.83 19.55 -13.60
C ASP A 479 -3.80 19.34 -12.48
N ALA A 480 -2.55 19.67 -12.81
CA ALA A 480 -1.38 19.32 -11.99
C ALA A 480 -1.33 20.01 -10.61
N ASN A 481 -1.96 21.17 -10.47
CA ASN A 481 -1.83 21.99 -9.27
C ASN A 481 -3.06 21.97 -8.36
N THR A 482 -4.10 21.24 -8.75
CA THR A 482 -5.34 21.14 -7.98
C THR A 482 -5.29 19.97 -7.01
N PRO A 483 -5.55 20.20 -5.72
CA PRO A 483 -5.67 19.16 -4.71
C PRO A 483 -6.84 18.21 -4.99
N ARG A 484 -6.67 16.92 -4.59
CA ARG A 484 -7.73 15.91 -4.62
C ARG A 484 -8.04 15.42 -3.21
N ARG A 485 -9.32 15.12 -2.98
CA ARG A 485 -9.75 14.48 -1.74
C ARG A 485 -10.61 13.25 -2.05
N ILE A 486 -10.47 12.22 -1.25
CA ILE A 486 -11.42 11.11 -1.26
C ILE A 486 -12.70 11.62 -0.61
N LYS A 487 -13.79 11.64 -1.37
CA LYS A 487 -15.09 12.10 -0.88
C LYS A 487 -15.94 10.95 -0.39
N ARG A 488 -16.01 9.87 -1.17
CA ARG A 488 -16.81 8.69 -0.86
C ARG A 488 -16.00 7.43 -1.06
N VAL A 489 -16.27 6.44 -0.24
CA VAL A 489 -15.76 5.08 -0.39
C VAL A 489 -16.93 4.12 -0.41
N VAL A 490 -17.18 3.51 -1.57
CA VAL A 490 -18.19 2.46 -1.75
C VAL A 490 -17.52 1.12 -1.50
N VAL A 491 -17.98 0.40 -0.47
CA VAL A 491 -17.42 -0.90 -0.05
C VAL A 491 -18.37 -2.00 -0.45
N THR A 492 -17.91 -2.96 -1.26
CA THR A 492 -18.69 -4.16 -1.62
C THR A 492 -18.60 -5.21 -0.52
N CYS A 493 -19.49 -6.17 -0.55
CA CYS A 493 -19.46 -7.32 0.35
C CYS A 493 -20.03 -8.56 -0.32
N PRO A 494 -19.71 -9.78 0.17
CA PRO A 494 -20.32 -11.01 -0.28
C PRO A 494 -21.85 -10.97 -0.19
N THR A 495 -22.52 -11.59 -1.15
CA THR A 495 -23.97 -11.53 -1.31
C THR A 495 -24.71 -12.01 -0.06
N THR A 496 -24.21 -13.04 0.61
CA THR A 496 -24.85 -13.63 1.79
C THR A 496 -24.20 -13.24 3.12
N MET A 497 -23.27 -12.25 3.10
CA MET A 497 -22.66 -11.78 4.34
C MET A 497 -23.74 -11.33 5.34
N SER A 498 -23.65 -11.78 6.57
CA SER A 498 -24.60 -11.44 7.61
C SER A 498 -24.68 -9.92 7.86
N GLU A 499 -25.85 -9.42 8.27
CA GLU A 499 -26.03 -7.99 8.56
C GLU A 499 -25.03 -7.50 9.62
N CYS A 500 -24.75 -8.32 10.62
CA CYS A 500 -23.79 -8.01 11.68
C CYS A 500 -22.37 -7.82 11.12
N GLU A 501 -21.93 -8.70 10.22
CA GLU A 501 -20.62 -8.63 9.59
C GLU A 501 -20.55 -7.47 8.61
N ARG A 502 -21.60 -7.21 7.80
CA ARG A 502 -21.68 -6.04 6.92
C ARG A 502 -21.54 -4.73 7.71
N LYS A 503 -22.28 -4.60 8.83
CA LYS A 503 -22.17 -3.45 9.73
C LYS A 503 -20.76 -3.35 10.34
N SER A 504 -20.13 -4.48 10.67
CA SER A 504 -18.76 -4.51 11.19
C SER A 504 -17.76 -4.09 10.12
N LEU A 505 -17.90 -4.50 8.87
CA LEU A 505 -17.06 -4.10 7.75
C LEU A 505 -17.11 -2.58 7.53
N VAL A 506 -18.31 -2.02 7.43
CA VAL A 506 -18.52 -0.57 7.28
C VAL A 506 -18.00 0.20 8.50
N ARG A 507 -18.17 -0.35 9.70
CA ARG A 507 -17.60 0.26 10.92
C ARG A 507 -16.09 0.29 10.86
N CYS A 508 -15.41 -0.80 10.48
CA CYS A 508 -13.94 -0.82 10.34
C CYS A 508 -13.45 0.24 9.36
N ALA A 509 -14.17 0.46 8.25
CA ALA A 509 -13.85 1.55 7.32
C ALA A 509 -14.02 2.94 7.97
N LYS A 510 -15.13 3.17 8.69
CA LYS A 510 -15.37 4.42 9.44
C LYS A 510 -14.33 4.64 10.55
N ASP A 511 -13.95 3.57 11.25
CA ASP A 511 -12.93 3.61 12.29
C ASP A 511 -11.56 3.99 11.69
N ALA A 512 -11.22 3.45 10.51
CA ALA A 512 -10.00 3.82 9.79
C ALA A 512 -9.99 5.30 9.37
N VAL A 513 -11.12 5.83 8.88
CA VAL A 513 -11.27 7.26 8.58
C VAL A 513 -11.09 8.11 9.85
N THR A 514 -11.66 7.67 10.97
CA THR A 514 -11.52 8.37 12.26
C THR A 514 -10.07 8.40 12.72
N LEU A 515 -9.36 7.26 12.64
CA LEU A 515 -7.95 7.17 12.99
C LEU A 515 -7.09 8.07 12.11
N LEU A 516 -7.32 8.07 10.80
CA LEU A 516 -6.60 8.92 9.85
C LEU A 516 -6.85 10.40 10.16
N THR A 517 -8.10 10.79 10.37
CA THR A 517 -8.49 12.15 10.72
C THR A 517 -7.85 12.60 12.03
N ASN A 518 -7.86 11.76 13.06
CA ASN A 518 -7.26 12.10 14.34
C ASN A 518 -5.74 12.15 14.30
N PHE A 519 -5.12 11.30 13.47
CA PHE A 519 -3.68 11.36 13.21
C PHE A 519 -3.29 12.71 12.61
N GLU A 520 -4.03 13.18 11.62
CA GLU A 520 -3.79 14.47 10.97
C GLU A 520 -4.10 15.67 11.90
N LYS A 521 -5.18 15.59 12.69
CA LYS A 521 -5.54 16.68 13.65
C LYS A 521 -4.48 16.91 14.73
N LYS A 522 -3.72 15.90 15.12
CA LYS A 522 -2.64 16.07 16.10
C LYS A 522 -1.47 16.89 15.57
N SER A 523 -1.33 16.97 14.26
CA SER A 523 -0.34 17.80 13.57
C SER A 523 -0.92 19.10 13.00
N MET A 524 -2.24 19.27 13.03
CA MET A 524 -2.94 20.46 12.51
C MET A 524 -3.69 21.16 13.65
N THR A 525 -3.62 22.46 13.71
CA THR A 525 -4.44 23.24 14.64
C THR A 525 -5.92 23.12 14.31
N ASP A 526 -6.79 23.32 15.31
CA ASP A 526 -8.26 23.33 15.20
C ASP A 526 -8.83 24.37 14.21
N LEU A 527 -7.97 25.18 13.59
CA LEU A 527 -8.34 26.24 12.66
C LEU A 527 -8.63 25.77 11.23
N LEU A 528 -8.27 24.54 10.87
CA LEU A 528 -8.65 24.01 9.56
C LEU A 528 -10.06 23.42 9.61
N PRO A 529 -10.94 23.77 8.66
CA PRO A 529 -12.28 23.23 8.64
C PRO A 529 -12.23 21.71 8.59
N SER A 530 -13.00 21.08 9.48
CA SER A 530 -13.15 19.62 9.64
C SER A 530 -13.59 18.88 8.35
N LYS A 531 -13.83 19.62 7.28
CA LYS A 531 -14.35 19.12 6.00
C LYS A 531 -13.35 18.36 5.13
N LYS A 532 -12.04 18.42 5.41
CA LYS A 532 -11.01 17.77 4.58
C LYS A 532 -10.99 16.25 4.63
N PHE A 533 -11.44 15.67 5.73
CA PHE A 533 -11.42 14.22 5.95
C PHE A 533 -12.83 13.67 6.20
N ASP A 534 -13.87 14.37 5.72
CA ASP A 534 -15.23 13.87 5.76
C ASP A 534 -15.44 12.86 4.63
N ILE A 535 -14.82 11.69 4.79
CA ILE A 535 -14.96 10.58 3.85
C ILE A 535 -16.27 9.85 4.17
N GLU A 536 -17.19 9.89 3.24
CA GLU A 536 -18.46 9.18 3.35
C GLU A 536 -18.23 7.68 3.03
N ILE A 537 -18.57 6.80 3.97
CA ILE A 537 -18.56 5.35 3.73
C ILE A 537 -19.94 4.87 3.30
N VAL A 538 -20.01 4.32 2.11
CA VAL A 538 -21.23 3.77 1.49
C VAL A 538 -21.14 2.23 1.50
N PRO A 539 -22.22 1.52 1.89
CA PRO A 539 -23.53 2.01 2.32
C PRO A 539 -23.52 2.62 3.72
N ALA A 540 -24.31 3.69 3.89
CA ALA A 540 -24.63 4.20 5.20
C ALA A 540 -25.86 3.48 5.75
N TYR A 541 -25.73 2.79 6.88
CA TYR A 541 -26.84 2.13 7.53
C TYR A 541 -27.63 3.12 8.38
N PRO A 542 -28.89 3.44 8.03
CA PRO A 542 -29.70 4.39 8.80
C PRO A 542 -30.15 3.76 10.12
N ASN A 543 -30.28 4.61 11.17
CA ASN A 543 -30.69 4.17 12.50
C ASN A 543 -32.18 3.78 12.58
N ASP A 544 -33.00 4.20 11.61
CA ASP A 544 -34.45 3.93 11.55
C ASP A 544 -34.81 2.57 10.97
N GLY A 545 -33.80 1.75 10.64
CA GLY A 545 -33.97 0.38 10.17
C GLY A 545 -34.44 0.24 8.73
N ARG A 546 -34.43 1.33 7.95
CA ARG A 546 -34.64 1.21 6.50
C ARG A 546 -33.57 0.32 5.89
N GLY A 547 -33.97 -0.53 4.94
CA GLY A 547 -33.07 -1.33 4.16
C GLY A 547 -32.15 -0.48 3.29
N VAL A 548 -30.93 -0.99 3.07
CA VAL A 548 -29.94 -0.34 2.18
C VAL A 548 -29.34 -1.42 1.30
N TRP A 549 -29.21 -1.14 0.01
CA TRP A 549 -28.42 -2.00 -0.85
C TRP A 549 -26.95 -1.92 -0.44
N TYR A 550 -26.34 -3.06 -0.21
CA TYR A 550 -24.99 -3.18 0.32
C TYR A 550 -23.95 -3.54 -0.74
N TYR A 551 -24.26 -3.28 -2.03
CA TYR A 551 -23.36 -3.51 -3.17
C TYR A 551 -22.76 -4.93 -3.15
N ASP A 552 -23.62 -5.92 -3.11
CA ASP A 552 -23.23 -7.32 -3.09
C ASP A 552 -22.49 -7.73 -4.36
N GLU A 553 -21.47 -8.57 -4.19
CA GLU A 553 -20.50 -8.94 -5.22
C GLU A 553 -21.20 -9.54 -6.46
N ALA A 554 -22.21 -10.41 -6.27
CA ALA A 554 -22.88 -11.06 -7.38
C ALA A 554 -23.78 -10.09 -8.20
N THR A 555 -24.54 -9.20 -7.52
CA THR A 555 -25.31 -8.17 -8.24
C THR A 555 -24.40 -7.15 -8.93
N CYS A 556 -23.30 -6.76 -8.32
CA CYS A 556 -22.31 -5.88 -8.95
C CYS A 556 -21.76 -6.49 -10.25
N SER A 557 -21.49 -7.80 -10.27
CA SER A 557 -21.07 -8.50 -11.49
C SER A 557 -22.14 -8.44 -12.59
N GLN A 558 -23.44 -8.53 -12.21
CA GLN A 558 -24.56 -8.35 -13.16
C GLN A 558 -24.58 -6.94 -13.77
N MET A 559 -24.25 -5.91 -12.97
CA MET A 559 -24.25 -4.53 -13.45
C MET A 559 -23.26 -4.31 -14.59
N VAL A 560 -22.10 -4.95 -14.57
CA VAL A 560 -21.11 -4.88 -15.65
C VAL A 560 -21.69 -5.42 -16.97
N TYR A 561 -22.34 -6.58 -16.91
CA TYR A 561 -22.99 -7.17 -18.07
C TYR A 561 -24.13 -6.29 -18.59
N LEU A 562 -25.05 -5.89 -17.71
CA LEU A 562 -26.23 -5.10 -18.10
C LEU A 562 -25.84 -3.74 -18.69
N TYR A 563 -24.88 -3.06 -18.08
CA TYR A 563 -24.40 -1.78 -18.59
C TYR A 563 -23.74 -1.93 -19.96
N GLY A 564 -22.90 -2.95 -20.14
CA GLY A 564 -22.26 -3.26 -21.41
C GLY A 564 -23.27 -3.56 -22.53
N GLU A 565 -24.30 -4.37 -22.23
CA GLU A 565 -25.34 -4.68 -23.17
C GLU A 565 -26.24 -3.45 -23.45
N ILE A 566 -26.87 -2.93 -22.39
CA ILE A 566 -27.95 -1.91 -22.56
C ILE A 566 -27.37 -0.57 -23.00
N ALA A 567 -26.38 -0.04 -22.28
CA ALA A 567 -25.86 1.30 -22.54
C ALA A 567 -24.99 1.38 -23.79
N HIS A 568 -24.20 0.34 -24.06
CA HIS A 568 -23.25 0.36 -25.18
C HIS A 568 -23.71 -0.40 -26.42
N LYS A 569 -24.06 -1.69 -26.30
CA LYS A 569 -24.48 -2.45 -27.50
C LYS A 569 -25.87 -2.05 -28.00
N PHE A 570 -26.84 -1.91 -27.12
CA PHE A 570 -28.19 -1.44 -27.47
C PHE A 570 -28.34 0.10 -27.46
N LYS A 571 -27.29 0.85 -27.12
CA LYS A 571 -27.27 2.33 -27.10
C LYS A 571 -28.39 2.94 -26.26
N GLY A 572 -28.71 2.34 -25.12
CA GLY A 572 -29.76 2.76 -24.21
C GLY A 572 -31.17 2.34 -24.61
N ARG A 573 -31.36 1.60 -25.74
CA ARG A 573 -32.67 1.08 -26.16
C ARG A 573 -33.06 -0.14 -25.34
N LEU A 574 -33.54 0.13 -24.14
CA LEU A 574 -33.86 -0.87 -23.14
C LEU A 574 -34.95 -1.84 -23.60
N ALA A 575 -35.97 -1.33 -24.29
CA ALA A 575 -37.07 -2.14 -24.83
C ALA A 575 -36.57 -3.23 -25.79
N ASP A 576 -35.67 -2.88 -26.71
CA ASP A 576 -35.12 -3.83 -27.68
C ASP A 576 -34.34 -4.95 -26.99
N PHE A 577 -33.59 -4.61 -25.92
CA PHE A 577 -32.87 -5.58 -25.11
C PHE A 577 -33.82 -6.56 -24.42
N PHE A 578 -34.91 -6.06 -23.83
CA PHE A 578 -35.90 -6.88 -23.16
C PHE A 578 -36.68 -7.76 -24.12
N GLU A 579 -36.98 -7.26 -25.32
CA GLU A 579 -37.68 -8.07 -26.38
C GLU A 579 -36.79 -9.20 -26.89
N LEU A 580 -35.47 -8.99 -27.00
CA LEU A 580 -34.57 -9.99 -27.54
C LEU A 580 -34.23 -11.10 -26.50
N TYR A 581 -34.03 -10.72 -25.24
CA TYR A 581 -33.54 -11.63 -24.21
C TYR A 581 -34.60 -12.09 -23.23
N GLY A 582 -35.70 -11.32 -23.10
CA GLY A 582 -36.74 -11.53 -22.13
C GLY A 582 -37.91 -12.41 -22.56
N LYS A 583 -38.84 -12.61 -21.64
CA LYS A 583 -40.13 -13.30 -21.79
C LYS A 583 -41.23 -12.34 -21.38
N LYS A 584 -42.43 -12.56 -21.93
CA LYS A 584 -43.63 -11.84 -21.45
C LYS A 584 -44.09 -12.44 -20.12
N ASP A 585 -44.30 -11.59 -19.14
CA ASP A 585 -44.97 -11.94 -17.90
C ASP A 585 -46.51 -12.10 -18.12
N GLU A 586 -47.24 -12.43 -17.09
CA GLU A 586 -48.71 -12.59 -17.15
C GLU A 586 -49.45 -11.30 -17.53
N ARG A 587 -48.79 -10.14 -17.40
CA ARG A 587 -49.33 -8.82 -17.73
C ARG A 587 -48.95 -8.38 -19.15
N GLY A 588 -48.19 -9.20 -19.87
CA GLY A 588 -47.72 -8.92 -21.22
C GLY A 588 -46.47 -8.03 -21.28
N SER A 589 -45.87 -7.68 -20.14
CA SER A 589 -44.63 -6.93 -20.06
C SER A 589 -43.41 -7.86 -20.19
N TYR A 590 -42.36 -7.38 -20.88
CA TYR A 590 -41.16 -8.17 -20.98
C TYR A 590 -40.30 -8.10 -19.72
N THR A 591 -39.95 -9.25 -19.18
CA THR A 591 -38.98 -9.43 -18.09
C THR A 591 -37.93 -10.45 -18.50
N PHE A 592 -36.76 -10.42 -17.92
CA PHE A 592 -35.76 -11.50 -18.03
C PHE A 592 -35.14 -11.85 -16.69
N THR A 593 -34.79 -13.11 -16.53
CA THR A 593 -34.16 -13.60 -15.30
C THR A 593 -32.67 -13.84 -15.55
N LEU A 594 -31.82 -13.16 -14.77
CA LEU A 594 -30.39 -13.30 -14.82
C LEU A 594 -29.87 -13.96 -13.56
N GLY A 595 -29.18 -15.09 -13.73
CA GLY A 595 -28.43 -15.74 -12.68
C GLY A 595 -26.95 -15.39 -12.78
N SER A 596 -26.35 -14.92 -11.72
CA SER A 596 -24.89 -14.73 -11.65
C SER A 596 -24.26 -15.62 -10.61
N LEU A 597 -23.12 -16.19 -10.95
CA LEU A 597 -22.28 -16.95 -10.03
C LEU A 597 -20.89 -16.31 -10.01
N ASP A 598 -20.55 -15.74 -8.85
CA ASP A 598 -19.19 -15.26 -8.59
C ASP A 598 -18.41 -16.30 -7.82
N ILE A 599 -17.37 -16.88 -8.43
CA ILE A 599 -16.54 -17.90 -7.79
C ILE A 599 -15.27 -17.19 -7.29
N GLY A 600 -15.28 -16.88 -5.98
CA GLY A 600 -14.15 -16.28 -5.29
C GLY A 600 -13.07 -17.28 -4.91
N ALA A 601 -12.23 -16.90 -3.94
CA ALA A 601 -11.24 -17.79 -3.34
C ALA A 601 -11.88 -18.69 -2.29
N GLY A 602 -12.72 -18.14 -1.40
CA GLY A 602 -13.29 -18.87 -0.27
C GLY A 602 -14.80 -19.13 -0.35
N THR A 603 -15.53 -18.44 -1.23
CA THR A 603 -16.98 -18.59 -1.41
C THR A 603 -17.35 -18.53 -2.88
N SER A 604 -18.44 -19.18 -3.24
CA SER A 604 -19.12 -19.06 -4.53
C SER A 604 -20.49 -18.46 -4.28
N ASP A 605 -20.71 -17.24 -4.76
CA ASP A 605 -21.89 -16.44 -4.47
C ASP A 605 -22.86 -16.47 -5.65
N LEU A 606 -24.09 -16.92 -5.40
CA LEU A 606 -25.18 -17.01 -6.38
C LEU A 606 -26.19 -15.90 -6.14
N MET A 607 -26.58 -15.20 -7.22
CA MET A 607 -27.67 -14.23 -7.22
C MET A 607 -28.54 -14.41 -8.45
N ILE A 608 -29.84 -14.53 -8.24
CA ILE A 608 -30.84 -14.60 -9.32
C ILE A 608 -31.77 -13.41 -9.18
N ASN A 609 -31.76 -12.53 -10.16
CA ASN A 609 -32.62 -11.36 -10.25
C ASN A 609 -33.53 -11.47 -11.48
N GLU A 610 -34.81 -11.20 -11.30
CA GLU A 610 -35.71 -10.84 -12.40
C GLU A 610 -35.60 -9.35 -12.66
N TYR A 611 -35.43 -8.97 -13.91
CA TYR A 611 -35.33 -7.59 -14.33
C TYR A 611 -36.55 -7.19 -15.15
N SER A 612 -37.07 -6.00 -14.88
CA SER A 612 -38.16 -5.38 -15.61
C SER A 612 -37.80 -3.93 -15.98
N LYS A 613 -38.54 -3.37 -16.94
CA LYS A 613 -38.47 -1.96 -17.29
C LYS A 613 -39.25 -1.12 -16.28
N GLY A 614 -38.71 0.01 -15.85
CA GLY A 614 -39.40 0.94 -14.96
C GLY A 614 -40.55 1.70 -15.68
N ASP A 615 -41.65 1.92 -14.95
CA ASP A 615 -42.85 2.54 -15.48
C ASP A 615 -42.68 4.05 -15.80
N GLN A 616 -41.81 4.73 -15.05
CA GLN A 616 -41.70 6.20 -15.15
C GLN A 616 -40.58 6.68 -16.08
N ASN A 617 -39.63 5.85 -16.43
CA ASN A 617 -38.51 6.23 -17.28
C ASN A 617 -38.04 5.07 -18.14
N GLU A 618 -37.97 5.31 -19.47
CA GLU A 618 -37.60 4.29 -20.47
C GLU A 618 -36.19 3.71 -20.30
N SER A 619 -35.29 4.36 -19.58
CA SER A 619 -33.93 3.88 -19.34
C SER A 619 -33.72 3.22 -17.98
N THR A 620 -34.79 3.02 -17.19
CA THR A 620 -34.68 2.46 -15.81
C THR A 620 -34.85 0.95 -15.80
N VAL A 621 -33.87 0.26 -15.23
CA VAL A 621 -33.87 -1.19 -14.99
C VAL A 621 -34.25 -1.43 -13.54
N CYS A 622 -35.25 -2.25 -13.30
CA CYS A 622 -35.78 -2.59 -11.99
C CYS A 622 -35.46 -4.05 -11.68
N PRO A 623 -34.48 -4.33 -10.81
CA PRO A 623 -34.19 -5.69 -10.33
C PRO A 623 -35.20 -6.12 -9.28
N LYS A 624 -35.60 -7.39 -9.34
CA LYS A 624 -36.40 -8.09 -8.31
C LYS A 624 -35.63 -9.33 -7.91
N PRO A 625 -35.02 -9.36 -6.71
CA PRO A 625 -34.32 -10.53 -6.23
C PRO A 625 -35.28 -11.72 -6.07
N LEU A 626 -34.94 -12.83 -6.69
CA LEU A 626 -35.68 -14.09 -6.60
C LEU A 626 -35.01 -15.09 -5.68
N TYR A 627 -33.70 -15.21 -5.76
CA TYR A 627 -32.92 -16.14 -4.95
C TYR A 627 -31.48 -15.66 -4.83
N TYR A 628 -30.88 -15.87 -3.66
CA TYR A 628 -29.45 -15.69 -3.45
C TYR A 628 -28.94 -16.64 -2.38
N ASP A 629 -27.69 -17.12 -2.56
CA ASP A 629 -27.03 -18.03 -1.63
C ASP A 629 -25.52 -17.98 -1.80
N SER A 630 -24.78 -18.52 -0.85
CA SER A 630 -23.32 -18.61 -0.91
C SER A 630 -22.89 -20.02 -0.51
N TYR A 631 -21.96 -20.57 -1.25
CA TYR A 631 -21.41 -21.90 -1.04
C TYR A 631 -19.97 -21.78 -0.57
N TYR A 632 -19.64 -22.51 0.49
CA TYR A 632 -18.29 -22.59 1.06
C TYR A 632 -17.37 -23.53 0.27
N TYR A 633 -17.52 -23.58 -1.02
CA TYR A 633 -16.66 -24.30 -1.96
C TYR A 633 -16.29 -23.38 -3.09
N ALA A 634 -14.98 -23.15 -3.28
CA ALA A 634 -14.48 -22.11 -4.18
C ALA A 634 -13.07 -22.41 -4.68
N GLY A 635 -12.35 -21.37 -5.10
CA GLY A 635 -11.02 -21.50 -5.69
C GLY A 635 -9.96 -22.10 -4.77
N ASP A 636 -10.01 -21.80 -3.46
CA ASP A 636 -9.05 -22.35 -2.48
C ASP A 636 -9.23 -23.86 -2.32
N ASP A 637 -10.48 -24.34 -2.32
CA ASP A 637 -10.77 -25.77 -2.21
C ASP A 637 -10.33 -26.54 -3.46
N MET A 638 -10.59 -25.99 -4.65
CA MET A 638 -10.12 -26.53 -5.90
C MET A 638 -8.57 -26.59 -5.91
N LEU A 639 -7.92 -25.52 -5.47
CA LEU A 639 -6.46 -25.46 -5.43
C LEU A 639 -5.88 -26.51 -4.47
N GLN A 640 -6.52 -26.68 -3.33
CA GLN A 640 -6.17 -27.73 -2.35
C GLN A 640 -6.32 -29.15 -2.95
N GLU A 641 -7.42 -29.41 -3.65
CA GLU A 641 -7.63 -30.68 -4.35
C GLU A 641 -6.57 -30.94 -5.42
N LEU A 642 -6.26 -29.90 -6.21
CA LEU A 642 -5.25 -29.97 -7.25
C LEU A 642 -3.86 -30.28 -6.67
N ILE A 643 -3.46 -29.57 -5.62
CA ILE A 643 -2.18 -29.81 -4.92
C ILE A 643 -2.14 -31.25 -4.39
N ARG A 644 -3.21 -31.67 -3.73
CA ARG A 644 -3.28 -32.99 -3.13
C ARG A 644 -3.20 -34.10 -4.19
N GLU A 645 -4.03 -34.02 -5.25
CA GLU A 645 -4.13 -35.07 -6.24
C GLU A 645 -2.90 -35.13 -7.16
N ILE A 646 -2.38 -34.00 -7.63
CA ILE A 646 -1.26 -33.99 -8.61
C ILE A 646 0.10 -34.09 -7.93
N PHE A 647 0.35 -33.30 -6.89
CA PHE A 647 1.71 -33.16 -6.38
C PHE A 647 2.02 -34.12 -5.21
N LEU A 648 1.00 -34.50 -4.42
CA LEU A 648 1.23 -35.24 -3.19
C LEU A 648 0.77 -36.69 -3.22
N THR A 649 -0.16 -37.08 -4.11
CA THR A 649 -0.70 -38.43 -4.14
C THR A 649 -0.63 -39.14 -5.48
N ASP A 650 -0.44 -38.44 -6.57
CA ASP A 650 -0.27 -39.03 -7.89
C ASP A 650 1.06 -39.79 -7.95
N LYS A 651 1.02 -41.01 -8.45
CA LYS A 651 2.20 -41.87 -8.60
C LYS A 651 3.20 -41.32 -9.63
N ASP A 652 2.69 -40.58 -10.61
CA ASP A 652 3.50 -39.94 -11.65
C ASP A 652 4.00 -38.53 -11.21
N SER A 653 3.66 -38.09 -9.98
CA SER A 653 4.21 -36.86 -9.41
C SER A 653 5.73 -36.99 -9.26
N ALA A 654 6.46 -35.94 -9.68
CA ALA A 654 7.91 -35.90 -9.55
C ALA A 654 8.37 -36.13 -8.09
N LEU A 655 7.65 -35.58 -7.11
CA LEU A 655 7.93 -35.77 -5.69
C LEU A 655 7.68 -37.22 -5.25
N VAL A 656 6.52 -37.78 -5.60
CA VAL A 656 6.12 -39.15 -5.21
C VAL A 656 7.06 -40.16 -5.89
N ALA A 657 7.30 -40.02 -7.19
CA ALA A 657 8.20 -40.92 -7.96
C ALA A 657 9.63 -40.89 -7.40
N ARG A 658 10.14 -39.75 -6.96
CA ARG A 658 11.46 -39.63 -6.33
C ARG A 658 11.50 -40.32 -4.97
N LEU A 659 10.41 -40.33 -4.20
CA LEU A 659 10.34 -40.91 -2.86
C LEU A 659 9.86 -42.37 -2.82
N GLU A 660 9.11 -42.85 -3.80
CA GLU A 660 8.68 -44.28 -3.89
C GLU A 660 9.84 -45.24 -4.03
N GLN A 661 11.01 -44.78 -4.40
CA GLN A 661 12.24 -45.60 -4.44
C GLN A 661 12.67 -46.07 -3.03
N THR A 662 12.06 -45.54 -1.97
CA THR A 662 12.31 -45.96 -0.59
C THR A 662 10.99 -46.17 0.16
N ALA A 663 10.93 -47.27 0.94
CA ALA A 663 9.75 -47.60 1.75
C ALA A 663 9.36 -46.48 2.77
N GLU A 664 10.32 -45.64 3.13
CA GLU A 664 10.15 -44.50 4.03
C GLU A 664 9.64 -43.24 3.33
N GLY A 665 9.77 -43.16 2.00
CA GLY A 665 9.51 -41.94 1.25
C GLY A 665 8.05 -41.49 1.30
N ILE A 666 7.10 -42.42 1.11
CA ILE A 666 5.65 -42.12 1.19
C ILE A 666 5.27 -41.70 2.59
N GLN A 667 5.91 -42.27 3.62
CA GLN A 667 5.66 -41.89 4.99
C GLN A 667 6.15 -40.45 5.26
N LYS A 668 7.27 -40.03 4.69
CA LYS A 668 7.76 -38.64 4.77
C LYS A 668 6.76 -37.64 4.20
N ILE A 669 6.11 -37.93 3.06
CA ILE A 669 5.06 -37.06 2.51
C ILE A 669 3.90 -36.93 3.50
N LYS A 670 3.45 -38.05 4.10
CA LYS A 670 2.38 -38.03 5.11
C LYS A 670 2.79 -37.29 6.37
N ASP A 671 4.02 -37.41 6.80
CA ASP A 671 4.55 -36.74 7.97
C ASP A 671 4.71 -35.24 7.75
N PHE A 672 5.12 -34.83 6.56
CA PHE A 672 5.27 -33.41 6.23
C PHE A 672 3.96 -32.72 5.88
N PHE A 673 3.14 -33.33 4.99
CA PHE A 673 1.91 -32.73 4.45
C PHE A 673 0.62 -33.29 5.04
N GLY A 674 0.67 -34.36 5.82
CA GLY A 674 -0.53 -35.02 6.40
C GLY A 674 -1.23 -34.23 7.51
N HIS A 675 -2.37 -34.77 7.96
CA HIS A 675 -3.22 -34.12 8.97
C HIS A 675 -2.71 -34.26 10.41
N ASN A 676 -1.66 -35.03 10.65
CA ASN A 676 -1.17 -35.31 12.01
C ASN A 676 -0.28 -34.17 12.52
N TYR A 677 -0.89 -33.05 12.87
CA TYR A 677 -0.20 -31.87 13.40
C TYR A 677 0.45 -32.09 14.77
N ASN A 678 -0.03 -33.06 15.55
CA ASN A 678 0.40 -33.28 16.93
C ASN A 678 1.83 -33.87 17.01
N GLY A 679 2.34 -34.44 15.94
CA GLY A 679 3.72 -34.97 15.84
C GLY A 679 4.75 -33.99 15.33
N GLN A 680 4.36 -32.83 14.82
CA GLN A 680 5.25 -31.87 14.20
C GLN A 680 5.71 -30.79 15.21
N SER A 681 7.01 -30.47 15.18
CA SER A 681 7.54 -29.31 15.88
C SER A 681 6.99 -28.01 15.30
N ILE A 682 7.12 -26.93 16.05
CA ILE A 682 6.66 -25.62 15.61
C ILE A 682 7.40 -25.19 14.33
N SER A 683 8.70 -25.39 14.26
CA SER A 683 9.52 -25.10 13.08
C SER A 683 9.10 -25.91 11.85
N GLN A 684 8.74 -27.18 12.00
CA GLN A 684 8.22 -27.98 10.90
C GLN A 684 6.86 -27.49 10.39
N ARG A 685 5.99 -27.01 11.28
CA ARG A 685 4.70 -26.40 10.86
C ARG A 685 4.90 -25.10 10.10
N ILE A 686 5.86 -24.28 10.53
CA ILE A 686 6.23 -23.02 9.85
C ILE A 686 6.82 -23.33 8.48
N LEU A 687 7.77 -24.27 8.41
CA LEU A 687 8.38 -24.70 7.16
C LEU A 687 7.32 -25.20 6.17
N ARG A 688 6.43 -26.08 6.60
CA ARG A 688 5.32 -26.59 5.80
C ARG A 688 4.41 -25.47 5.29
N LYS A 689 4.03 -24.53 6.18
CA LYS A 689 3.20 -23.37 5.80
C LYS A 689 3.90 -22.54 4.72
N ASN A 690 5.17 -22.23 4.91
CA ASN A 690 5.94 -21.43 3.97
C ASN A 690 6.19 -22.17 2.66
N PHE A 691 6.46 -23.47 2.71
CA PHE A 691 6.60 -24.30 1.51
C PHE A 691 5.31 -24.34 0.68
N ASN A 692 4.17 -24.51 1.33
CA ASN A 692 2.88 -24.47 0.63
C ASN A 692 2.66 -23.10 -0.06
N ILE A 693 2.95 -22.00 0.64
CA ILE A 693 2.73 -20.64 0.13
C ILE A 693 3.73 -20.30 -0.99
N GLN A 694 5.00 -20.65 -0.82
CA GLN A 694 6.05 -20.18 -1.73
C GLN A 694 6.34 -21.19 -2.87
N VAL A 695 5.92 -22.44 -2.73
CA VAL A 695 6.25 -23.50 -3.70
C VAL A 695 4.99 -24.14 -4.29
N LEU A 696 4.16 -24.81 -3.48
CA LEU A 696 3.04 -25.61 -4.02
C LEU A 696 1.92 -24.77 -4.61
N ILE A 697 1.56 -23.65 -3.98
CA ILE A 697 0.52 -22.75 -4.51
C ILE A 697 0.96 -22.12 -5.84
N PRO A 698 2.16 -21.52 -5.97
CA PRO A 698 2.64 -21.01 -7.25
C PRO A 698 2.68 -22.09 -8.34
N LEU A 699 3.17 -23.28 -8.04
CA LEU A 699 3.21 -24.39 -8.99
C LEU A 699 1.81 -24.81 -9.46
N ALA A 700 0.84 -24.91 -8.52
CA ALA A 700 -0.54 -25.24 -8.87
C ALA A 700 -1.20 -24.11 -9.68
N CYS A 701 -0.95 -22.86 -9.33
CA CYS A 701 -1.44 -21.70 -10.11
C CYS A 701 -0.86 -21.69 -11.53
N TYR A 702 0.41 -22.07 -11.70
CA TYR A 702 1.03 -22.23 -13.02
C TYR A 702 0.33 -23.31 -13.85
N TYR A 703 -0.01 -24.46 -13.25
CA TYR A 703 -0.78 -25.51 -13.92
C TYR A 703 -2.16 -25.05 -14.36
N LEU A 704 -2.85 -24.23 -13.55
CA LEU A 704 -4.13 -23.64 -13.93
C LEU A 704 -3.98 -22.62 -15.06
N GLU A 705 -2.87 -21.89 -15.12
CA GLU A 705 -2.59 -20.97 -16.23
C GLU A 705 -2.30 -21.73 -17.53
N LEU A 706 -1.57 -22.86 -17.45
CA LEU A 706 -1.38 -23.77 -18.59
C LEU A 706 -2.72 -24.34 -19.08
N LEU A 707 -3.61 -24.77 -18.16
CA LEU A 707 -4.95 -25.27 -18.51
C LEU A 707 -5.79 -24.23 -19.25
N LYS A 708 -5.62 -22.97 -18.90
CA LYS A 708 -6.33 -21.86 -19.55
C LYS A 708 -5.79 -21.56 -20.95
N ASN A 709 -4.47 -21.64 -21.14
CA ASN A 709 -3.78 -21.13 -22.33
C ASN A 709 -3.30 -22.21 -23.28
N GLN A 710 -3.15 -23.44 -22.83
CA GLN A 710 -2.54 -24.54 -23.58
C GLN A 710 -3.36 -25.84 -23.46
N ASN A 711 -3.56 -26.51 -24.59
CA ASN A 711 -4.30 -27.77 -24.66
C ASN A 711 -3.37 -29.00 -24.89
N HIS A 712 -2.09 -28.94 -24.51
CA HIS A 712 -1.13 -30.03 -24.70
C HIS A 712 -0.28 -30.21 -23.44
N ASP A 713 0.16 -31.43 -23.26
CA ASP A 713 1.04 -31.84 -22.17
C ASP A 713 2.44 -31.27 -22.36
N CYS A 714 3.11 -30.90 -21.25
CA CYS A 714 4.48 -30.37 -21.28
C CYS A 714 5.25 -30.73 -19.99
N VAL A 715 6.56 -30.57 -20.06
CA VAL A 715 7.42 -30.59 -18.86
C VAL A 715 7.53 -29.20 -18.32
N VAL A 716 7.43 -29.07 -16.99
CA VAL A 716 7.55 -27.81 -16.26
C VAL A 716 8.80 -27.88 -15.41
N HIS A 717 9.71 -26.95 -15.65
CA HIS A 717 10.94 -26.82 -14.88
C HIS A 717 10.79 -25.78 -13.77
N PHE A 718 11.67 -25.85 -12.79
CA PHE A 718 11.67 -24.92 -11.66
C PHE A 718 11.67 -23.45 -12.12
N ASP A 719 12.53 -23.10 -13.09
CA ASP A 719 12.66 -21.73 -13.58
C ASP A 719 11.41 -21.24 -14.34
N ASP A 720 10.58 -22.12 -14.90
CA ASP A 720 9.34 -21.73 -15.56
C ASP A 720 8.35 -21.11 -14.57
N VAL A 721 8.40 -21.55 -13.32
CA VAL A 721 7.49 -21.14 -12.25
C VAL A 721 8.08 -20.03 -11.38
N PHE A 722 9.38 -20.12 -11.06
CA PHE A 722 10.00 -19.36 -9.98
C PHE A 722 11.00 -18.29 -10.43
N LYS A 723 11.31 -18.12 -11.72
CA LYS A 723 12.29 -17.14 -12.22
C LYS A 723 12.08 -15.71 -11.72
N ASP A 724 10.81 -15.30 -11.56
CA ASP A 724 10.43 -13.94 -11.15
C ASP A 724 10.24 -13.82 -9.63
N SER A 725 10.16 -14.93 -8.90
CA SER A 725 9.97 -14.97 -7.44
C SER A 725 10.49 -16.28 -6.87
N LEU A 726 11.80 -16.32 -6.62
CA LEU A 726 12.44 -17.50 -6.04
C LEU A 726 11.90 -17.76 -4.62
N PRO A 727 11.65 -19.03 -4.24
CA PRO A 727 11.35 -19.38 -2.86
C PRO A 727 12.50 -19.01 -1.92
N ASN A 728 12.20 -18.70 -0.66
CA ASN A 728 13.21 -18.36 0.33
C ASN A 728 14.21 -19.51 0.53
N HIS A 729 15.50 -19.15 0.68
CA HIS A 729 16.57 -20.12 0.90
C HIS A 729 16.30 -21.04 2.10
N LEU A 730 15.74 -20.53 3.20
CA LEU A 730 15.41 -21.34 4.38
C LEU A 730 14.28 -22.35 4.11
N VAL A 731 13.34 -22.02 3.23
CA VAL A 731 12.29 -22.95 2.80
C VAL A 731 12.89 -24.06 1.94
N MET A 732 13.80 -23.71 1.05
CA MET A 732 14.46 -24.69 0.19
C MET A 732 15.42 -25.59 0.96
N SER A 733 16.25 -25.02 1.83
CA SER A 733 17.16 -25.81 2.70
C SER A 733 16.40 -26.69 3.68
N GLY A 734 15.32 -26.18 4.28
CA GLY A 734 14.45 -26.97 5.16
C GLY A 734 13.77 -28.14 4.44
N PHE A 735 13.41 -27.96 3.17
CA PHE A 735 12.94 -29.07 2.32
C PHE A 735 14.05 -30.10 2.10
N TYR A 736 15.25 -29.64 1.76
CA TYR A 736 16.42 -30.52 1.58
C TYR A 736 16.73 -31.31 2.86
N ASP A 737 16.77 -30.64 4.00
CA ASP A 737 17.04 -31.29 5.31
C ASP A 737 16.02 -32.37 5.65
N PHE A 738 14.76 -32.19 5.24
CA PHE A 738 13.70 -33.14 5.54
C PHE A 738 13.66 -34.31 4.53
N PHE A 739 13.76 -34.00 3.23
CA PHE A 739 13.57 -34.98 2.17
C PHE A 739 14.88 -35.58 1.67
N GLY A 740 16.01 -34.86 1.77
CA GLY A 740 17.35 -35.33 1.39
C GLY A 740 17.72 -35.12 -0.07
N PHE A 741 17.01 -34.25 -0.78
CA PHE A 741 17.34 -33.86 -2.17
C PHE A 741 16.81 -32.43 -2.44
N GLU A 742 17.35 -31.77 -3.46
CA GLU A 742 16.94 -30.41 -3.84
C GLU A 742 15.62 -30.42 -4.61
N PHE A 743 14.71 -29.51 -4.27
CA PHE A 743 13.41 -29.40 -4.94
C PHE A 743 13.55 -28.97 -6.41
N ASN A 744 14.56 -28.15 -6.73
CA ASN A 744 14.84 -27.67 -8.09
C ASN A 744 15.33 -28.77 -9.05
N GLU A 745 15.72 -29.95 -8.54
CA GLU A 745 16.06 -31.13 -9.35
C GLU A 745 14.82 -31.86 -9.90
N LEU A 746 13.61 -31.49 -9.41
CA LEU A 746 12.40 -32.16 -9.82
C LEU A 746 11.87 -31.60 -11.14
N GLU A 747 11.61 -32.47 -12.10
CA GLU A 747 10.91 -32.17 -13.35
C GLU A 747 9.44 -32.54 -13.23
N TRP A 748 8.56 -31.55 -13.40
CA TRP A 748 7.11 -31.72 -13.24
C TRP A 748 6.44 -31.95 -14.59
N HIS A 749 5.65 -33.01 -14.70
CA HIS A 749 4.90 -33.32 -15.91
C HIS A 749 3.48 -32.76 -15.81
N TYR A 750 3.20 -31.73 -16.59
CA TYR A 750 1.86 -31.23 -16.74
C TYR A 750 1.07 -32.09 -17.73
N SER A 751 -0.05 -32.65 -17.29
CA SER A 751 -1.03 -33.30 -18.14
C SER A 751 -2.32 -32.49 -18.17
N CYS A 752 -2.66 -31.99 -19.35
CA CYS A 752 -3.86 -31.18 -19.57
C CYS A 752 -5.14 -31.96 -19.19
N GLU A 753 -5.23 -33.23 -19.61
CA GLU A 753 -6.40 -34.08 -19.33
C GLU A 753 -6.56 -34.32 -17.81
N ASN A 754 -5.46 -34.58 -17.10
CA ASN A 754 -5.50 -34.87 -15.66
C ASN A 754 -5.92 -33.61 -14.87
N VAL A 755 -5.33 -32.45 -15.15
CA VAL A 755 -5.68 -31.19 -14.50
C VAL A 755 -7.13 -30.80 -14.80
N TYR A 756 -7.58 -30.95 -16.07
CA TYR A 756 -8.95 -30.72 -16.47
C TYR A 756 -9.94 -31.59 -15.67
N ARG A 757 -9.63 -32.90 -15.58
CA ARG A 757 -10.46 -33.87 -14.85
C ARG A 757 -10.58 -33.52 -13.36
N ILE A 758 -9.48 -33.12 -12.73
CA ILE A 758 -9.48 -32.75 -11.31
C ILE A 758 -10.32 -31.50 -11.08
N VAL A 759 -10.12 -30.45 -11.87
CA VAL A 759 -10.90 -29.21 -11.78
C VAL A 759 -12.38 -29.47 -12.04
N ALA A 760 -12.72 -30.26 -13.08
CA ALA A 760 -14.10 -30.63 -13.35
C ALA A 760 -14.73 -31.41 -12.19
N LYS A 761 -14.04 -32.41 -11.65
CA LYS A 761 -14.50 -33.20 -10.50
C LYS A 761 -14.74 -32.33 -9.26
N SER A 762 -13.85 -31.38 -9.00
CA SER A 762 -13.96 -30.48 -7.84
C SER A 762 -15.24 -29.65 -7.86
N PHE A 763 -15.65 -29.15 -9.03
CA PHE A 763 -16.85 -28.32 -9.15
C PHE A 763 -18.12 -29.04 -9.57
N ASP A 764 -18.07 -30.33 -9.94
CA ASP A 764 -19.20 -31.07 -10.53
C ASP A 764 -20.46 -31.03 -9.65
N SER A 765 -20.30 -31.31 -8.35
CA SER A 765 -21.44 -31.30 -7.39
C SER A 765 -22.02 -29.90 -7.22
N LEU A 766 -21.18 -28.88 -7.11
CA LEU A 766 -21.60 -27.49 -6.92
C LEU A 766 -22.36 -27.00 -8.17
N VAL A 767 -21.75 -27.15 -9.36
CA VAL A 767 -22.37 -26.69 -10.61
C VAL A 767 -23.67 -27.42 -10.90
N LYS A 768 -23.76 -28.72 -10.61
CA LYS A 768 -24.99 -29.49 -10.73
C LYS A 768 -26.12 -28.90 -9.87
N LYS A 769 -25.83 -28.57 -8.59
CA LYS A 769 -26.82 -27.99 -7.67
C LYS A 769 -27.25 -26.61 -8.12
N ILE A 770 -26.29 -25.75 -8.48
CA ILE A 770 -26.57 -24.38 -8.92
C ILE A 770 -27.36 -24.40 -10.22
N SER A 771 -27.01 -25.26 -11.19
CA SER A 771 -27.75 -25.43 -12.43
C SER A 771 -29.21 -25.82 -12.21
N ALA A 772 -29.48 -26.71 -11.25
CA ALA A 772 -30.85 -27.10 -10.87
C ALA A 772 -31.64 -25.92 -10.25
N ILE A 773 -30.99 -25.10 -9.41
CA ILE A 773 -31.59 -23.87 -8.87
C ILE A 773 -31.89 -22.88 -9.99
N MET A 774 -30.90 -22.57 -10.85
CA MET A 774 -31.10 -21.66 -11.98
C MET A 774 -32.21 -22.14 -12.93
N TYR A 775 -32.33 -23.47 -13.14
CA TYR A 775 -33.40 -24.05 -13.93
C TYR A 775 -34.76 -23.81 -13.28
N THR A 776 -34.87 -24.02 -11.95
CA THR A 776 -36.10 -23.79 -11.21
C THR A 776 -36.61 -22.35 -11.31
N TYR A 777 -35.70 -21.40 -11.31
CA TYR A 777 -36.01 -19.97 -11.49
C TYR A 777 -36.07 -19.54 -12.95
N HIS A 778 -35.92 -20.44 -13.90
CA HIS A 778 -35.98 -20.18 -15.35
C HIS A 778 -35.03 -19.07 -15.78
N CYS A 779 -33.76 -19.12 -15.35
CA CYS A 779 -32.76 -18.12 -15.75
C CYS A 779 -32.61 -18.07 -17.29
N ASP A 780 -32.76 -16.89 -17.85
CA ASP A 780 -32.61 -16.64 -19.29
C ASP A 780 -31.17 -16.42 -19.69
N ILE A 781 -30.40 -15.82 -18.75
CA ILE A 781 -28.98 -15.48 -18.91
C ILE A 781 -28.24 -15.94 -17.67
N ILE A 782 -27.07 -16.52 -17.86
CA ILE A 782 -26.15 -16.91 -16.81
C ILE A 782 -24.85 -16.14 -16.97
N VAL A 783 -24.43 -15.45 -15.90
CA VAL A 783 -23.17 -14.70 -15.85
C VAL A 783 -22.22 -15.40 -14.88
N LEU A 784 -21.03 -15.75 -15.35
CA LEU A 784 -19.97 -16.33 -14.56
C LEU A 784 -18.85 -15.32 -14.34
N SER A 785 -18.50 -15.08 -13.09
CA SER A 785 -17.42 -14.18 -12.65
C SER A 785 -16.46 -14.85 -11.69
N GLY A 786 -15.38 -14.18 -11.36
CA GLY A 786 -14.31 -14.70 -10.53
C GLY A 786 -13.23 -15.45 -11.31
N ARG A 787 -12.08 -15.69 -10.67
CA ARG A 787 -10.94 -16.35 -11.33
C ARG A 787 -11.21 -17.79 -11.75
N PRO A 788 -11.75 -18.67 -10.91
CA PRO A 788 -12.04 -20.05 -11.31
C PRO A 788 -12.99 -20.13 -12.50
N ALA A 789 -13.92 -19.16 -12.64
CA ALA A 789 -14.85 -19.10 -13.77
C ALA A 789 -14.16 -18.92 -15.13
N THR A 790 -12.86 -18.58 -15.16
CA THR A 790 -12.08 -18.48 -16.39
C THR A 790 -11.65 -19.84 -16.94
N LEU A 791 -11.71 -20.89 -16.13
CA LEU A 791 -11.23 -22.23 -16.47
C LEU A 791 -12.24 -22.97 -17.39
N PRO A 792 -11.78 -23.62 -18.48
CA PRO A 792 -12.66 -24.35 -19.41
C PRO A 792 -13.57 -25.36 -18.76
N PRO A 793 -13.12 -26.20 -17.76
CA PRO A 793 -13.99 -27.20 -17.14
C PRO A 793 -15.28 -26.65 -16.54
N LEU A 794 -15.27 -25.43 -15.99
CA LEU A 794 -16.47 -24.84 -15.40
C LEU A 794 -17.55 -24.52 -16.45
N ARG A 795 -17.13 -23.94 -17.57
CA ARG A 795 -18.05 -23.69 -18.69
C ARG A 795 -18.68 -24.97 -19.18
N ASP A 796 -17.88 -26.01 -19.37
CA ASP A 796 -18.33 -27.28 -19.88
C ASP A 796 -19.28 -28.00 -18.90
N LEU A 797 -19.06 -27.85 -17.59
CA LEU A 797 -19.98 -28.33 -16.56
C LEU A 797 -21.35 -27.61 -16.63
N PHE A 798 -21.36 -26.29 -16.83
CA PHE A 798 -22.61 -25.57 -17.04
C PHE A 798 -23.34 -26.01 -18.28
N ILE A 799 -22.64 -26.18 -19.40
CA ILE A 799 -23.23 -26.70 -20.66
C ILE A 799 -23.79 -28.12 -20.44
N LYS A 800 -23.11 -28.94 -19.66
CA LYS A 800 -23.55 -30.29 -19.32
C LYS A 800 -24.86 -30.33 -18.50
N TYR A 801 -24.98 -29.44 -17.51
CA TYR A 801 -26.08 -29.49 -16.53
C TYR A 801 -27.21 -28.49 -16.81
N TYR A 802 -26.98 -27.46 -17.60
CA TYR A 802 -27.97 -26.44 -17.91
C TYR A 802 -28.03 -26.16 -19.41
N ALA A 803 -29.15 -26.57 -20.03
CA ALA A 803 -29.36 -26.43 -21.47
C ALA A 803 -29.74 -24.99 -21.81
N VAL A 804 -28.79 -24.07 -21.76
CA VAL A 804 -28.97 -22.68 -22.25
C VAL A 804 -28.21 -22.46 -23.56
N ALA A 805 -28.69 -21.56 -24.39
CA ALA A 805 -28.00 -21.22 -25.62
C ALA A 805 -26.59 -20.67 -25.31
N PRO A 806 -25.56 -21.01 -26.12
CA PRO A 806 -24.18 -20.63 -25.81
C PRO A 806 -23.92 -19.12 -25.61
N ASN A 807 -24.70 -18.28 -26.31
CA ASN A 807 -24.65 -16.83 -26.16
C ASN A 807 -25.34 -16.29 -24.91
N ARG A 808 -26.03 -17.14 -24.15
CA ARG A 808 -26.71 -16.83 -22.91
C ARG A 808 -25.90 -17.33 -21.65
N LEU A 809 -24.83 -18.08 -21.88
CA LEU A 809 -23.83 -18.43 -20.87
C LEU A 809 -22.61 -17.49 -21.03
N VAL A 810 -22.55 -16.47 -20.22
CA VAL A 810 -21.59 -15.39 -20.30
C VAL A 810 -20.49 -15.57 -19.26
N GLN A 811 -19.29 -15.97 -19.69
CA GLN A 811 -18.10 -15.85 -18.84
C GLN A 811 -17.53 -14.45 -19.04
N LEU A 812 -17.52 -13.63 -17.99
CA LEU A 812 -17.09 -12.23 -18.11
C LEU A 812 -15.65 -12.08 -18.60
N SER A 813 -14.78 -13.02 -18.31
CA SER A 813 -13.38 -13.03 -18.78
C SER A 813 -13.24 -13.22 -20.30
N SER A 814 -14.20 -13.86 -20.94
CA SER A 814 -14.24 -14.11 -22.39
C SER A 814 -15.36 -13.35 -23.10
N TYR A 815 -15.99 -12.43 -22.38
CA TYR A 815 -17.05 -11.57 -22.92
C TYR A 815 -16.47 -10.29 -23.53
N TYR A 816 -16.83 -10.00 -24.77
CA TYR A 816 -16.46 -8.75 -25.43
C TYR A 816 -17.25 -7.60 -24.81
N ILE A 817 -16.55 -6.83 -23.96
CA ILE A 817 -17.13 -5.73 -23.19
C ILE A 817 -17.05 -4.38 -23.92
N GLY A 818 -16.07 -4.22 -24.82
CA GLY A 818 -15.82 -3.00 -25.57
C GLY A 818 -14.89 -2.02 -24.84
N ASP A 819 -14.71 -0.84 -25.45
CA ASP A 819 -13.71 0.15 -25.01
C ASP A 819 -14.12 0.96 -23.77
N TRP A 820 -15.37 0.88 -23.35
CA TRP A 820 -15.86 1.61 -22.19
C TRP A 820 -15.31 1.06 -20.86
N TYR A 821 -14.93 -0.23 -20.84
CA TYR A 821 -14.46 -0.87 -19.64
C TYR A 821 -13.01 -0.45 -19.32
N PRO A 822 -12.75 0.19 -18.17
CA PRO A 822 -11.46 0.85 -17.92
C PRO A 822 -10.26 -0.11 -17.87
N PHE A 823 -10.49 -1.40 -17.63
CA PHE A 823 -9.45 -2.43 -17.48
C PHE A 823 -9.57 -3.53 -18.56
N GLY A 824 -10.10 -3.16 -19.71
CA GLY A 824 -10.09 -4.01 -20.89
C GLY A 824 -8.68 -4.18 -21.47
N ASN A 825 -8.49 -5.26 -22.21
CA ASN A 825 -7.32 -5.39 -23.07
C ASN A 825 -7.55 -4.66 -24.42
N ASN A 826 -6.51 -4.56 -25.21
CA ASN A 826 -6.57 -3.90 -26.53
C ASN A 826 -7.57 -4.52 -27.51
N THR A 827 -8.10 -5.70 -27.19
CA THR A 827 -9.10 -6.41 -28.00
C THR A 827 -10.52 -6.32 -27.43
N GLY A 828 -10.74 -5.49 -26.40
CA GLY A 828 -12.05 -5.23 -25.81
C GLY A 828 -12.57 -6.32 -24.86
N TYR A 829 -11.69 -7.13 -24.30
CA TYR A 829 -12.04 -8.14 -23.28
C TYR A 829 -11.52 -7.73 -21.89
N ILE A 830 -12.17 -8.22 -20.84
CA ILE A 830 -11.75 -7.96 -19.45
C ILE A 830 -10.41 -8.63 -19.18
N ARG A 831 -9.37 -7.84 -18.90
CA ARG A 831 -8.02 -8.34 -18.64
C ARG A 831 -7.96 -9.10 -17.31
N ASN A 832 -8.52 -8.53 -16.24
CA ASN A 832 -8.49 -9.11 -14.91
C ASN A 832 -9.91 -9.21 -14.32
N PRO A 833 -10.45 -10.42 -14.13
CA PRO A 833 -11.81 -10.62 -13.59
C PRO A 833 -12.01 -10.01 -12.20
N LYS A 834 -10.94 -9.78 -11.42
CA LYS A 834 -11.04 -9.15 -10.09
C LYS A 834 -11.48 -7.69 -10.12
N THR A 835 -11.44 -7.04 -11.26
CA THR A 835 -11.92 -5.65 -11.40
C THR A 835 -13.44 -5.57 -11.57
N VAL A 836 -14.10 -6.67 -11.89
CA VAL A 836 -15.52 -6.72 -12.28
C VAL A 836 -16.44 -6.20 -11.18
N VAL A 837 -16.29 -6.69 -9.96
CA VAL A 837 -17.13 -6.32 -8.81
C VAL A 837 -17.03 -4.83 -8.50
N ALA A 838 -15.80 -4.29 -8.45
CA ALA A 838 -15.56 -2.88 -8.16
C ALA A 838 -16.11 -1.97 -9.29
N VAL A 839 -15.95 -2.36 -10.57
CA VAL A 839 -16.55 -1.64 -11.72
C VAL A 839 -18.07 -1.73 -11.67
N GLY A 840 -18.65 -2.88 -11.32
CA GLY A 840 -20.08 -3.05 -11.15
C GLY A 840 -20.66 -2.19 -10.02
N ALA A 841 -19.94 -2.10 -8.89
CA ALA A 841 -20.32 -1.20 -7.80
C ALA A 841 -20.28 0.28 -8.22
N MET A 842 -19.28 0.67 -9.01
CA MET A 842 -19.20 2.00 -9.63
C MET A 842 -20.40 2.29 -10.51
N ILE A 843 -20.74 1.38 -11.43
CA ILE A 843 -21.90 1.52 -12.30
C ILE A 843 -23.18 1.60 -11.47
N GLY A 844 -23.36 0.70 -10.50
CA GLY A 844 -24.51 0.69 -9.61
C GLY A 844 -24.69 1.99 -8.84
N PHE A 845 -23.62 2.53 -8.30
CA PHE A 845 -23.64 3.78 -7.55
C PHE A 845 -24.01 4.98 -8.45
N TYR A 846 -23.34 5.14 -9.58
CA TYR A 846 -23.61 6.27 -10.46
C TYR A 846 -24.94 6.16 -11.20
N SER A 847 -25.47 4.97 -11.39
CA SER A 847 -26.79 4.79 -12.01
C SER A 847 -27.97 4.91 -11.05
N SER A 848 -27.77 4.67 -9.75
CA SER A 848 -28.85 4.66 -8.75
C SER A 848 -28.79 5.83 -7.76
N ASP A 849 -27.62 6.15 -7.20
CA ASP A 849 -27.48 7.16 -6.15
C ASP A 849 -27.29 8.57 -6.72
N LEU A 850 -26.48 8.71 -7.76
CA LEU A 850 -26.21 10.02 -8.36
C LEU A 850 -26.92 10.27 -9.69
N ILE A 851 -27.47 9.22 -10.32
CA ILE A 851 -28.22 9.29 -11.57
C ILE A 851 -27.45 10.04 -12.68
N GLN A 852 -26.17 9.71 -12.84
CA GLN A 852 -25.29 10.42 -13.78
C GLN A 852 -25.37 9.91 -15.22
N PHE A 853 -25.96 8.71 -15.45
CA PHE A 853 -26.07 8.15 -16.80
C PHE A 853 -27.42 8.52 -17.42
N SER A 854 -27.38 8.99 -18.65
CA SER A 854 -28.59 9.32 -19.41
C SER A 854 -29.32 8.10 -19.96
N ASN A 855 -28.60 7.03 -20.28
CA ASN A 855 -29.06 5.86 -21.00
C ASN A 855 -29.11 4.57 -20.16
N PHE A 856 -28.81 4.64 -18.88
CA PHE A 856 -28.86 3.52 -17.94
C PHE A 856 -29.13 4.02 -16.54
N ARG A 857 -30.21 3.57 -15.93
CA ARG A 857 -30.58 3.85 -14.53
C ARG A 857 -30.93 2.57 -13.81
N LEU A 858 -30.62 2.49 -12.54
CA LEU A 858 -30.94 1.35 -11.68
C LEU A 858 -31.89 1.79 -10.56
N ASP A 859 -33.06 1.14 -10.48
CA ASP A 859 -33.91 1.23 -9.31
C ASP A 859 -33.45 0.21 -8.25
N LYS A 860 -32.71 0.67 -7.26
CA LYS A 860 -32.15 -0.19 -6.20
C LYS A 860 -33.13 -0.50 -5.06
N GLN A 861 -34.39 -0.04 -5.11
CA GLN A 861 -35.34 -0.16 -3.98
C GLN A 861 -35.54 -1.62 -3.56
N ALA A 862 -35.72 -2.54 -4.50
CA ALA A 862 -35.89 -3.95 -4.21
C ALA A 862 -34.62 -4.60 -3.65
N LEU A 863 -33.43 -4.17 -4.11
CA LEU A 863 -32.13 -4.62 -3.60
C LEU A 863 -31.89 -4.18 -2.16
N SER A 864 -32.50 -3.08 -1.73
CA SER A 864 -32.38 -2.57 -0.36
C SER A 864 -33.15 -3.38 0.68
N ASN A 865 -34.03 -4.27 0.25
CA ASN A 865 -34.91 -5.07 1.12
C ASN A 865 -34.67 -6.58 0.95
N LEU A 866 -33.45 -6.98 0.66
CA LEU A 866 -33.10 -8.40 0.54
C LEU A 866 -33.43 -9.12 1.84
N LYS A 867 -34.27 -10.15 1.74
CA LYS A 867 -34.65 -11.02 2.84
C LYS A 867 -33.97 -12.37 2.64
N SER A 868 -33.54 -12.99 3.76
CA SER A 868 -32.99 -14.34 3.71
C SER A 868 -33.99 -15.31 3.06
N THR A 869 -33.50 -16.14 2.17
CA THR A 869 -34.24 -17.22 1.55
C THR A 869 -34.13 -18.54 2.35
N ILE A 870 -33.37 -18.52 3.43
CA ILE A 870 -33.18 -19.68 4.34
C ILE A 870 -34.40 -19.79 5.21
N ASN A 871 -35.14 -20.92 5.08
CA ASN A 871 -36.34 -21.22 5.84
C ASN A 871 -36.11 -22.29 6.90
N TYR A 872 -34.92 -22.88 6.95
CA TYR A 872 -34.60 -23.98 7.85
C TYR A 872 -33.29 -23.77 8.56
N VAL A 873 -33.20 -24.13 9.81
CA VAL A 873 -31.99 -24.25 10.61
C VAL A 873 -31.75 -25.68 10.96
N GLU A 874 -30.58 -26.22 10.64
CA GLU A 874 -30.14 -27.55 11.03
C GLU A 874 -29.26 -27.46 12.26
N THR A 875 -29.51 -28.28 13.26
CA THR A 875 -28.64 -28.38 14.43
C THR A 875 -27.51 -29.38 14.17
N PRO A 876 -26.29 -29.12 14.64
CA PRO A 876 -25.18 -30.06 14.51
C PRO A 876 -25.54 -31.41 15.18
N GLU A 877 -25.08 -32.51 14.59
CA GLU A 877 -25.34 -33.90 15.05
C GLU A 877 -24.94 -34.19 16.52
N SER A 878 -24.13 -33.34 17.13
CA SER A 878 -23.71 -33.45 18.53
C SER A 878 -24.79 -33.06 19.55
N MET A 879 -25.88 -32.43 19.13
CA MET A 879 -27.05 -32.16 19.97
C MET A 879 -28.16 -33.17 19.62
N LEU A 880 -28.51 -33.95 20.53
CA LEU A 880 -29.31 -35.17 20.59
C LEU A 880 -30.65 -35.26 19.81
N LEU A 881 -30.94 -34.37 18.86
CA LEU A 881 -32.16 -34.40 18.06
C LEU A 881 -31.90 -33.90 16.65
N ASN A 882 -32.04 -34.78 15.66
CA ASN A 882 -32.18 -34.42 14.24
C ASN A 882 -33.50 -33.66 14.01
N THR A 883 -33.60 -32.43 14.47
CA THR A 883 -34.77 -31.58 14.27
C THR A 883 -34.44 -30.46 13.31
N HIS A 884 -35.16 -30.45 12.19
CA HIS A 884 -35.17 -29.32 11.29
C HIS A 884 -36.13 -28.26 11.83
N TYR A 885 -35.66 -27.07 12.09
CA TYR A 885 -36.51 -25.98 12.56
C TYR A 885 -36.96 -25.13 11.38
N CYS A 886 -38.24 -24.97 11.20
CA CYS A 886 -38.82 -24.13 10.17
C CYS A 886 -38.92 -22.68 10.67
N LEU A 887 -38.26 -21.74 9.94
CA LEU A 887 -38.37 -20.33 10.21
C LEU A 887 -39.61 -19.77 9.50
N THR A 888 -40.57 -19.24 10.23
CA THR A 888 -41.74 -18.58 9.63
C THR A 888 -41.40 -17.14 9.22
N PRO A 889 -41.87 -16.67 8.04
CA PRO A 889 -41.55 -15.33 7.54
C PRO A 889 -42.09 -14.14 8.35
N THR A 890 -42.93 -14.43 9.35
CA THR A 890 -43.61 -13.42 10.18
C THR A 890 -42.86 -13.00 11.43
N THR A 891 -41.68 -13.57 11.71
CA THR A 891 -40.90 -13.22 12.89
C THR A 891 -40.31 -11.83 12.74
N ASN A 892 -40.88 -10.85 13.40
CA ASN A 892 -40.31 -9.52 13.61
C ASN A 892 -39.11 -9.66 14.57
N ARG A 893 -38.06 -8.89 14.23
CA ARG A 893 -36.81 -8.65 14.94
C ARG A 893 -36.73 -9.13 16.40
N GLY A 894 -35.83 -10.05 16.70
CA GLY A 894 -35.18 -10.19 17.99
C GLY A 894 -35.13 -11.58 18.56
N GLU A 895 -36.22 -12.37 18.50
CA GLU A 895 -36.23 -13.74 19.00
C GLU A 895 -36.85 -14.67 17.98
N ILE A 896 -36.11 -15.70 17.58
CA ILE A 896 -36.62 -16.78 16.75
C ILE A 896 -37.09 -17.84 17.71
N THR A 897 -38.42 -18.03 17.81
CA THR A 897 -38.97 -19.17 18.51
C THR A 897 -38.85 -20.38 17.58
N VAL A 898 -38.06 -21.33 17.99
CA VAL A 898 -37.88 -22.59 17.27
C VAL A 898 -38.89 -23.60 17.82
N TYR A 899 -39.74 -24.08 16.94
CA TYR A 899 -40.73 -25.09 17.29
C TYR A 899 -40.26 -26.48 16.91
#